data_1df437371b2fcf62dc10b16884eacc34
#
_entry.id   1df437371b2fcf62dc10b16884eacc34
#
_cell.length_a   1.000
_cell.length_b   1.000
_cell.length_c   1.000
_cell.angle_alpha   90.00
_cell.angle_beta   90.00
_cell.angle_gamma   90.00
#
_symmetry.space_group_name_H-M   'P 1'
#
loop_
_entity.id
_entity.type
_entity.pdbx_description
1 polymer ?
#
loop_
_entity_poly.entity_id
_entity_poly.type
_entity_poly.pdbx_seq_one_letter_code
_entity_poly.pdbx_strand_id
1 'polypeptide(L)'
;MFKKILIANRGEIACRVIKTCKELGIATVSVYSDADSRSLHVTMADQAINIGPAPSSTSYLVIDKIIRACKKTGADAVHPGYGFLSENAAFVNKLEREGIKFIGPPSEPIRVMGDKIESKIFAEKSGVNIIPGHQAIIKDSKEAIEIAKKIGFPVMVKASAGGGGKGMRIAKAESEVEDAFNSSVNEAKSSFGDDRIFIEKFIEKPRHIEIQILADNYGNVIHLGERECSIQRRNQKIIEESPSSFIDSSLRNEMGEQAKRLASTINYTSAGTVEFIVDQNKNFYFLEMNTRLQVEHPVTELVTGVDLVEEMIKIAAGEELKLKQEDIKFNGWSIESRIYAEDPERNFMPSTGRLRRYIVPDNINSIRNDTGVYEGGEISIYYDPMISKLCSYGKDRNEALNTMEMALNNHYIDGIRNNIDFLTAIIRNKKFISGDINTGFIDEEYQDGFKANIIDKQFSLLFSIAATYFFTLDQFRSRNQNDRSLIFEKSLVAEVEKEIFKFKTYDKNDNLIIEFNGEVITIDSNYELGNPIASLMINGKDYSFKVERIISGYKLSGYGFSSNIKIYSSRAFELSKHMIEKNYALNDKIIRCPMPGLVISIDVVVGQEVSAGDKLCTIEAMKMENVIRSESSGTIKKIFCNDGDSLASDQTILEFS
;
A
#
# COMPACT_ATOMS: atom_id res chain seq x y z
N MET A 1 32.06 -0.90 14.06
CA MET A 1 31.21 -1.32 12.92
C MET A 1 31.11 -2.84 12.88
N PHE A 2 29.93 -3.41 12.55
CA PHE A 2 29.70 -4.85 12.48
C PHE A 2 30.43 -5.47 11.26
N LYS A 3 30.76 -6.76 11.37
CA LYS A 3 31.32 -7.52 10.23
C LYS A 3 30.22 -8.25 9.45
N LYS A 4 29.16 -8.70 10.15
CA LYS A 4 28.09 -9.46 9.53
C LYS A 4 26.74 -9.19 10.23
N ILE A 5 25.72 -8.83 9.46
CA ILE A 5 24.37 -8.55 9.95
C ILE A 5 23.40 -9.61 9.40
N LEU A 6 22.59 -10.22 10.29
CA LEU A 6 21.46 -11.02 9.89
C LEU A 6 20.22 -10.13 9.78
N ILE A 7 19.50 -10.23 8.66
CA ILE A 7 18.25 -9.51 8.43
C ILE A 7 17.09 -10.44 8.80
N ALA A 8 16.43 -10.15 9.95
CA ALA A 8 15.31 -10.93 10.48
C ALA A 8 13.98 -10.51 9.86
N ASN A 9 13.96 -10.38 8.54
CA ASN A 9 12.80 -9.96 7.78
C ASN A 9 12.85 -10.52 6.35
N ARG A 10 11.86 -10.14 5.51
CA ARG A 10 11.70 -10.58 4.12
C ARG A 10 11.26 -9.41 3.22
N GLY A 11 11.13 -9.73 1.93
CA GLY A 11 10.56 -8.80 0.96
C GLY A 11 11.39 -7.53 0.77
N GLU A 12 10.73 -6.42 0.51
CA GLU A 12 11.38 -5.16 0.13
C GLU A 12 12.29 -4.61 1.24
N ILE A 13 11.86 -4.70 2.52
CA ILE A 13 12.68 -4.17 3.61
C ILE A 13 13.96 -4.96 3.83
N ALA A 14 13.93 -6.28 3.60
CA ALA A 14 15.15 -7.08 3.64
C ALA A 14 16.11 -6.66 2.51
N CYS A 15 15.60 -6.46 1.29
CA CYS A 15 16.38 -5.93 0.16
C CYS A 15 16.97 -4.55 0.46
N ARG A 16 16.15 -3.66 1.07
CA ARG A 16 16.57 -2.30 1.49
C ARG A 16 17.74 -2.33 2.47
N VAL A 17 17.64 -3.15 3.51
CA VAL A 17 18.70 -3.30 4.52
C VAL A 17 19.97 -3.92 3.91
N ILE A 18 19.83 -4.95 3.05
CA ILE A 18 20.97 -5.58 2.35
C ILE A 18 21.72 -4.53 1.52
N LYS A 19 21.02 -3.63 0.84
CA LYS A 19 21.63 -2.59 0.02
C LYS A 19 22.54 -1.69 0.86
N THR A 20 22.04 -1.13 1.96
CA THR A 20 22.86 -0.29 2.86
C THR A 20 24.01 -1.08 3.49
N CYS A 21 23.80 -2.34 3.91
CA CYS A 21 24.89 -3.16 4.43
C CYS A 21 26.01 -3.33 3.40
N LYS A 22 25.68 -3.54 2.12
CA LYS A 22 26.66 -3.66 1.04
C LYS A 22 27.43 -2.35 0.80
N GLU A 23 26.74 -1.21 0.83
CA GLU A 23 27.36 0.11 0.72
C GLU A 23 28.33 0.40 1.87
N LEU A 24 28.03 -0.14 3.07
CA LEU A 24 28.91 -0.08 4.25
C LEU A 24 30.02 -1.16 4.28
N GLY A 25 30.05 -2.07 3.29
CA GLY A 25 30.99 -3.20 3.27
C GLY A 25 30.74 -4.27 4.32
N ILE A 26 29.50 -4.40 4.81
CA ILE A 26 29.08 -5.36 5.84
C ILE A 26 28.47 -6.59 5.17
N ALA A 27 28.95 -7.79 5.54
CA ALA A 27 28.39 -9.05 5.05
C ALA A 27 26.96 -9.27 5.56
N THR A 28 26.12 -9.88 4.73
CA THR A 28 24.68 -10.03 4.99
C THR A 28 24.23 -11.48 5.08
N VAL A 29 23.30 -11.75 6.00
CA VAL A 29 22.61 -13.03 6.10
C VAL A 29 21.11 -12.80 6.01
N SER A 30 20.47 -13.37 4.99
CA SER A 30 19.01 -13.43 4.92
C SER A 30 18.46 -14.68 5.60
N VAL A 31 17.31 -14.56 6.23
CA VAL A 31 16.49 -15.71 6.62
C VAL A 31 15.29 -15.83 5.68
N TYR A 32 14.85 -17.07 5.43
CA TYR A 32 13.71 -17.32 4.56
C TYR A 32 12.90 -18.54 4.96
N SER A 33 11.60 -18.48 4.80
CA SER A 33 10.71 -19.63 4.89
C SER A 33 10.71 -20.44 3.58
N ASP A 34 10.09 -21.61 3.58
CA ASP A 34 9.98 -22.44 2.38
C ASP A 34 9.32 -21.70 1.21
N ALA A 35 8.33 -20.83 1.48
CA ALA A 35 7.66 -20.01 0.46
C ALA A 35 8.58 -18.93 -0.14
N ASP A 36 9.59 -18.47 0.59
CA ASP A 36 10.49 -17.41 0.16
C ASP A 36 11.81 -17.90 -0.43
N SER A 37 11.96 -19.20 -0.65
CA SER A 37 13.23 -19.81 -1.10
C SER A 37 13.82 -19.20 -2.39
N ARG A 38 12.97 -18.58 -3.21
CA ARG A 38 13.36 -17.90 -4.47
C ARG A 38 13.18 -16.39 -4.41
N SER A 39 12.90 -15.81 -3.24
CA SER A 39 12.67 -14.37 -3.10
C SER A 39 13.94 -13.56 -3.32
N LEU A 40 13.79 -12.31 -3.76
CA LEU A 40 14.90 -11.42 -4.14
C LEU A 40 15.91 -11.24 -3.00
N HIS A 41 15.45 -11.01 -1.76
CA HIS A 41 16.34 -10.84 -0.61
C HIS A 41 17.24 -12.05 -0.33
N VAL A 42 16.80 -13.26 -0.70
CA VAL A 42 17.58 -14.49 -0.56
C VAL A 42 18.77 -14.50 -1.54
N THR A 43 18.53 -14.05 -2.77
CA THR A 43 19.58 -14.00 -3.80
C THR A 43 20.50 -12.79 -3.66
N MET A 44 20.03 -11.71 -3.03
CA MET A 44 20.82 -10.49 -2.79
C MET A 44 21.83 -10.65 -1.65
N ALA A 45 21.52 -11.45 -0.63
CA ALA A 45 22.38 -11.60 0.54
C ALA A 45 23.60 -12.49 0.25
N ASP A 46 24.69 -12.30 1.02
CA ASP A 46 25.90 -13.13 0.91
C ASP A 46 25.68 -14.55 1.41
N GLN A 47 24.78 -14.73 2.38
CA GLN A 47 24.36 -16.02 2.92
C GLN A 47 22.85 -16.02 3.16
N ALA A 48 22.21 -17.19 3.05
CA ALA A 48 20.80 -17.36 3.34
C ALA A 48 20.53 -18.63 4.14
N ILE A 49 19.62 -18.55 5.13
CA ILE A 49 19.27 -19.66 6.03
C ILE A 49 17.77 -19.91 5.97
N ASN A 50 17.38 -21.13 5.64
CA ASN A 50 15.99 -21.58 5.76
C ASN A 50 15.60 -21.68 7.24
N ILE A 51 14.47 -21.07 7.60
CA ILE A 51 13.91 -21.06 8.96
C ILE A 51 12.61 -21.86 9.09
N GLY A 52 12.23 -22.60 8.05
CA GLY A 52 11.15 -23.60 8.07
C GLY A 52 9.91 -23.22 7.27
N PRO A 53 8.73 -23.75 7.66
CA PRO A 53 7.52 -23.67 6.87
C PRO A 53 7.04 -22.26 6.54
N ALA A 54 6.17 -22.13 5.52
CA ALA A 54 5.67 -20.88 4.99
C ALA A 54 4.98 -19.95 6.02
N PRO A 55 4.09 -20.44 6.92
CA PRO A 55 3.42 -19.55 7.87
C PRO A 55 4.44 -18.81 8.77
N SER A 56 4.24 -17.50 8.96
CA SER A 56 5.13 -16.65 9.78
C SER A 56 5.22 -17.11 11.23
N SER A 57 4.13 -17.64 11.79
CA SER A 57 4.07 -18.20 13.16
C SER A 57 5.00 -19.38 13.39
N THR A 58 5.36 -20.12 12.34
CA THR A 58 6.27 -21.26 12.40
C THR A 58 7.65 -20.97 11.81
N SER A 59 7.90 -19.75 11.34
CA SER A 59 9.16 -19.31 10.72
C SER A 59 9.66 -17.98 11.29
N TYR A 60 9.32 -16.86 10.69
CA TYR A 60 9.82 -15.51 11.00
C TYR A 60 9.52 -15.04 12.42
N LEU A 61 8.43 -15.49 13.05
CA LEU A 61 8.05 -15.14 14.42
C LEU A 61 8.67 -16.05 15.49
N VAL A 62 9.43 -17.09 15.09
CA VAL A 62 10.06 -18.03 16.02
C VAL A 62 11.45 -17.54 16.39
N ILE A 63 11.57 -16.87 17.53
CA ILE A 63 12.80 -16.24 18.04
C ILE A 63 14.00 -17.22 18.00
N ASP A 64 13.81 -18.47 18.46
CA ASP A 64 14.88 -19.47 18.51
C ASP A 64 15.45 -19.85 17.16
N LYS A 65 14.65 -19.76 16.09
CA LYS A 65 15.12 -20.02 14.74
C LYS A 65 16.03 -18.90 14.24
N ILE A 66 15.69 -17.65 14.54
CA ILE A 66 16.53 -16.49 14.20
C ILE A 66 17.85 -16.54 14.95
N ILE A 67 17.83 -16.80 16.28
CA ILE A 67 19.05 -16.92 17.08
C ILE A 67 19.95 -18.07 16.58
N ARG A 68 19.36 -19.21 16.26
CA ARG A 68 20.12 -20.33 15.67
C ARG A 68 20.77 -19.96 14.35
N ALA A 69 20.07 -19.20 13.50
CA ALA A 69 20.61 -18.70 12.24
C ALA A 69 21.81 -17.76 12.48
N CYS A 70 21.72 -16.84 13.46
CA CYS A 70 22.83 -15.97 13.87
C CYS A 70 24.05 -16.78 14.31
N LYS A 71 23.86 -17.73 15.23
CA LYS A 71 24.95 -18.58 15.73
C LYS A 71 25.60 -19.41 14.63
N LYS A 72 24.78 -19.97 13.71
CA LYS A 72 25.28 -20.79 12.59
C LYS A 72 26.13 -19.98 11.61
N THR A 73 25.79 -18.72 11.39
CA THR A 73 26.46 -17.85 10.41
C THR A 73 27.54 -16.96 11.02
N GLY A 74 27.57 -16.84 12.35
CA GLY A 74 28.46 -15.93 13.06
C GLY A 74 28.08 -14.46 12.84
N ALA A 75 26.78 -14.16 12.76
CA ALA A 75 26.31 -12.78 12.64
C ALA A 75 26.48 -12.02 13.97
N ASP A 76 27.07 -10.82 13.91
CA ASP A 76 27.36 -9.97 15.05
C ASP A 76 26.09 -9.25 15.55
N ALA A 77 25.19 -8.95 14.61
CA ALA A 77 23.99 -8.16 14.86
C ALA A 77 22.79 -8.65 14.04
N VAL A 78 21.59 -8.24 14.46
CA VAL A 78 20.33 -8.50 13.78
C VAL A 78 19.61 -7.20 13.46
N HIS A 79 19.27 -6.99 12.18
CA HIS A 79 18.36 -5.93 11.77
C HIS A 79 16.95 -6.51 11.59
N PRO A 80 15.94 -6.05 12.37
CA PRO A 80 14.61 -6.63 12.32
C PRO A 80 13.74 -6.10 11.17
N GLY A 81 14.13 -5.00 10.50
CA GLY A 81 13.27 -4.26 9.60
C GLY A 81 12.06 -3.66 10.33
N TYR A 82 10.85 -3.88 9.79
CA TYR A 82 9.58 -3.54 10.42
C TYR A 82 8.62 -4.76 10.41
N GLY A 83 7.61 -4.75 11.26
CA GLY A 83 6.74 -5.93 11.45
C GLY A 83 7.47 -7.10 12.12
N PHE A 84 6.90 -8.29 12.06
CA PHE A 84 7.44 -9.51 12.67
C PHE A 84 7.95 -9.30 14.12
N LEU A 85 9.26 -9.40 14.34
CA LEU A 85 9.89 -9.31 15.65
C LEU A 85 10.47 -7.90 15.96
N SER A 86 10.23 -6.89 15.11
CA SER A 86 10.85 -5.56 15.26
C SER A 86 10.44 -4.83 16.55
N GLU A 87 9.23 -5.08 17.05
CA GLU A 87 8.69 -4.48 18.29
C GLU A 87 8.47 -5.54 19.37
N ASN A 88 9.35 -6.57 19.43
CA ASN A 88 9.25 -7.65 20.39
C ASN A 88 10.34 -7.55 21.46
N ALA A 89 9.99 -7.05 22.66
CA ALA A 89 10.93 -6.89 23.78
C ALA A 89 11.58 -8.22 24.21
N ALA A 90 10.87 -9.35 24.14
CA ALA A 90 11.42 -10.66 24.48
C ALA A 90 12.51 -11.10 23.49
N PHE A 91 12.36 -10.73 22.21
CA PHE A 91 13.38 -10.98 21.19
C PHE A 91 14.66 -10.20 21.47
N VAL A 92 14.55 -8.90 21.78
CA VAL A 92 15.70 -8.05 22.14
C VAL A 92 16.43 -8.63 23.34
N ASN A 93 15.72 -8.91 24.44
CA ASN A 93 16.30 -9.48 25.67
C ASN A 93 17.02 -10.82 25.40
N LYS A 94 16.48 -11.65 24.49
CA LYS A 94 17.08 -12.93 24.18
C LYS A 94 18.34 -12.80 23.32
N LEU A 95 18.36 -11.87 22.34
CA LEU A 95 19.56 -11.54 21.57
C LEU A 95 20.68 -11.03 22.46
N GLU A 96 20.39 -10.13 23.40
CA GLU A 96 21.36 -9.58 24.35
C GLU A 96 22.01 -10.67 25.22
N ARG A 97 21.21 -11.62 25.75
CA ARG A 97 21.72 -12.76 26.52
C ARG A 97 22.64 -13.66 25.69
N GLU A 98 22.47 -13.69 24.38
CA GLU A 98 23.29 -14.47 23.47
C GLU A 98 24.49 -13.68 22.91
N GLY A 99 24.67 -12.41 23.34
CA GLY A 99 25.75 -11.54 22.90
C GLY A 99 25.59 -11.05 21.44
N ILE A 100 24.37 -11.07 20.91
CA ILE A 100 24.04 -10.62 19.55
C ILE A 100 23.41 -9.24 19.66
N LYS A 101 23.91 -8.25 18.91
CA LYS A 101 23.40 -6.89 18.97
C LYS A 101 22.08 -6.77 18.18
N PHE A 102 21.05 -6.18 18.80
CA PHE A 102 19.83 -5.78 18.12
C PHE A 102 20.02 -4.39 17.50
N ILE A 103 19.72 -4.25 16.20
CA ILE A 103 19.75 -2.95 15.50
C ILE A 103 18.35 -2.34 15.61
N GLY A 104 18.17 -1.57 16.68
CA GLY A 104 16.90 -1.00 17.10
C GLY A 104 17.00 -0.51 18.55
N PRO A 105 15.87 -0.08 19.15
CA PRO A 105 15.84 0.42 20.52
C PRO A 105 16.01 -0.71 21.56
N PRO A 106 16.32 -0.35 22.81
CA PRO A 106 16.32 -1.29 23.94
C PRO A 106 14.93 -1.91 24.18
N SER A 107 14.89 -3.00 24.93
CA SER A 107 13.65 -3.74 25.21
C SER A 107 12.61 -2.95 26.00
N GLU A 108 13.04 -2.06 26.91
CA GLU A 108 12.13 -1.30 27.77
C GLU A 108 11.31 -0.24 27.01
N PRO A 109 11.88 0.63 26.15
CA PRO A 109 11.09 1.48 25.26
C PRO A 109 10.09 0.71 24.39
N ILE A 110 10.47 -0.46 23.86
CA ILE A 110 9.53 -1.30 23.09
C ILE A 110 8.36 -1.75 23.96
N ARG A 111 8.63 -2.21 25.18
CA ARG A 111 7.60 -2.66 26.11
C ARG A 111 6.63 -1.54 26.49
N VAL A 112 7.17 -0.40 26.88
CA VAL A 112 6.39 0.76 27.36
C VAL A 112 5.54 1.36 26.24
N MET A 113 6.12 1.56 25.07
CA MET A 113 5.40 2.15 23.93
C MET A 113 4.44 1.16 23.25
N GLY A 114 4.62 -0.14 23.43
CA GLY A 114 3.71 -1.18 22.96
C GLY A 114 2.39 -1.28 23.72
N ASP A 115 2.30 -0.73 24.95
CA ASP A 115 1.05 -0.62 25.71
C ASP A 115 0.45 0.78 25.55
N LYS A 116 -0.76 0.88 24.97
CA LYS A 116 -1.39 2.17 24.66
C LYS A 116 -1.75 3.02 25.87
N ILE A 117 -1.99 2.40 27.02
CA ILE A 117 -2.26 3.13 28.26
C ILE A 117 -0.95 3.63 28.85
N GLU A 118 0.06 2.75 28.98
CA GLU A 118 1.38 3.15 29.49
C GLU A 118 2.02 4.23 28.61
N SER A 119 1.98 4.07 27.29
CA SER A 119 2.56 5.05 26.37
C SER A 119 1.94 6.45 26.50
N LYS A 120 0.61 6.55 26.71
CA LYS A 120 -0.06 7.83 26.97
C LYS A 120 0.32 8.45 28.31
N ILE A 121 0.46 7.64 29.36
CA ILE A 121 0.92 8.13 30.66
C ILE A 121 2.34 8.70 30.55
N PHE A 122 3.22 8.03 29.80
CA PHE A 122 4.58 8.55 29.56
C PHE A 122 4.57 9.80 28.68
N ALA A 123 3.72 9.84 27.65
CA ALA A 123 3.56 11.02 26.80
C ALA A 123 3.11 12.25 27.60
N GLU A 124 2.10 12.10 28.46
CA GLU A 124 1.62 13.18 29.33
C GLU A 124 2.71 13.66 30.30
N LYS A 125 3.41 12.73 30.96
CA LYS A 125 4.53 13.06 31.87
C LYS A 125 5.66 13.79 31.14
N SER A 126 5.86 13.53 29.86
CA SER A 126 6.86 14.18 29.00
C SER A 126 6.39 15.54 28.47
N GLY A 127 5.19 16.00 28.82
CA GLY A 127 4.58 17.22 28.30
C GLY A 127 4.23 17.13 26.82
N VAL A 128 3.83 15.94 26.35
CA VAL A 128 3.29 15.72 25.01
C VAL A 128 1.78 15.83 25.06
N ASN A 129 1.18 16.52 24.09
CA ASN A 129 -0.26 16.67 23.99
C ASN A 129 -0.91 15.31 23.75
N ILE A 130 -1.85 14.94 24.60
CA ILE A 130 -2.61 13.68 24.47
C ILE A 130 -4.07 13.97 24.14
N ILE A 131 -4.73 13.03 23.44
CA ILE A 131 -6.18 13.14 23.18
C ILE A 131 -6.91 13.16 24.51
N PRO A 132 -7.80 14.16 24.74
CA PRO A 132 -8.63 14.21 25.94
C PRO A 132 -9.40 12.89 26.13
N GLY A 133 -9.24 12.25 27.28
CA GLY A 133 -9.82 10.93 27.51
C GLY A 133 -9.62 10.42 28.93
N HIS A 134 -10.03 9.18 29.15
CA HIS A 134 -9.81 8.48 30.41
C HIS A 134 -8.66 7.47 30.25
N GLN A 135 -7.58 7.70 30.99
CA GLN A 135 -6.34 6.94 30.83
C GLN A 135 -6.26 5.68 31.71
N ALA A 136 -7.32 5.37 32.46
CA ALA A 136 -7.39 4.16 33.26
C ALA A 136 -8.25 3.09 32.55
N ILE A 137 -8.04 1.84 32.98
CA ILE A 137 -8.83 0.71 32.49
C ILE A 137 -10.29 0.88 32.94
N ILE A 138 -11.22 0.76 32.02
CA ILE A 138 -12.65 0.84 32.28
C ILE A 138 -13.17 -0.55 32.63
N LYS A 139 -13.89 -0.67 33.74
CA LYS A 139 -14.31 -1.95 34.30
C LYS A 139 -15.56 -2.54 33.64
N ASP A 140 -16.51 -1.68 33.32
CA ASP A 140 -17.81 -2.09 32.76
C ASP A 140 -18.45 -1.01 31.87
N SER A 141 -19.52 -1.36 31.19
CA SER A 141 -20.24 -0.46 30.29
C SER A 141 -20.88 0.75 31.00
N LYS A 142 -21.22 0.66 32.28
CA LYS A 142 -21.79 1.77 33.05
C LYS A 142 -20.72 2.85 33.31
N GLU A 143 -19.53 2.42 33.74
CA GLU A 143 -18.39 3.33 33.91
C GLU A 143 -18.03 3.97 32.56
N ALA A 144 -18.07 3.18 31.46
CA ALA A 144 -17.84 3.67 30.11
C ALA A 144 -18.80 4.80 29.71
N ILE A 145 -20.09 4.68 30.01
CA ILE A 145 -21.10 5.70 29.74
C ILE A 145 -20.83 6.98 30.54
N GLU A 146 -20.53 6.87 31.82
CA GLU A 146 -20.25 8.04 32.69
C GLU A 146 -18.99 8.80 32.22
N ILE A 147 -17.97 8.06 31.80
CA ILE A 147 -16.72 8.63 31.25
C ILE A 147 -17.01 9.33 29.92
N ALA A 148 -17.76 8.68 29.02
CA ALA A 148 -18.12 9.26 27.71
C ALA A 148 -18.92 10.55 27.86
N LYS A 149 -19.84 10.64 28.83
CA LYS A 149 -20.57 11.89 29.15
C LYS A 149 -19.63 13.01 29.57
N LYS A 150 -18.61 12.72 30.39
CA LYS A 150 -17.63 13.72 30.85
C LYS A 150 -16.73 14.21 29.72
N ILE A 151 -16.31 13.31 28.82
CA ILE A 151 -15.47 13.66 27.66
C ILE A 151 -16.28 14.44 26.62
N GLY A 152 -17.56 14.13 26.46
CA GLY A 152 -18.44 14.67 25.44
C GLY A 152 -18.32 13.93 24.08
N PHE A 153 -19.49 13.70 23.46
CA PHE A 153 -19.58 12.95 22.20
C PHE A 153 -19.08 13.75 20.98
N PRO A 154 -18.65 13.09 19.90
CA PRO A 154 -18.42 11.65 19.81
C PRO A 154 -17.17 11.18 20.59
N VAL A 155 -17.16 9.89 21.00
CA VAL A 155 -16.03 9.25 21.69
C VAL A 155 -15.56 8.00 20.92
N MET A 156 -14.30 7.64 21.13
CA MET A 156 -13.70 6.41 20.62
C MET A 156 -13.42 5.45 21.77
N VAL A 157 -13.99 4.26 21.70
CA VAL A 157 -13.71 3.13 22.59
C VAL A 157 -12.60 2.30 21.98
N LYS A 158 -11.53 2.05 22.71
CA LYS A 158 -10.30 1.39 22.19
C LYS A 158 -9.79 0.29 23.12
N ALA A 159 -9.31 -0.81 22.51
CA ALA A 159 -8.50 -1.81 23.21
C ALA A 159 -7.11 -1.25 23.55
N SER A 160 -6.59 -1.60 24.74
CA SER A 160 -5.23 -1.24 25.17
C SER A 160 -4.16 -1.94 24.34
N ALA A 161 -4.35 -3.22 24.06
CA ALA A 161 -3.45 -4.02 23.24
C ALA A 161 -3.86 -4.02 21.77
N GLY A 162 -2.88 -4.20 20.87
CA GLY A 162 -3.10 -4.37 19.44
C GLY A 162 -3.00 -3.10 18.59
N GLY A 163 -3.10 -3.29 17.28
CA GLY A 163 -2.96 -2.25 16.25
C GLY A 163 -3.87 -2.52 15.04
N GLY A 164 -3.76 -1.67 13.99
CA GLY A 164 -4.50 -1.87 12.74
C GLY A 164 -6.02 -1.66 12.83
N GLY A 165 -6.51 -0.93 13.85
CA GLY A 165 -7.93 -0.58 13.98
C GLY A 165 -8.81 -1.66 14.62
N LYS A 166 -8.28 -2.83 15.00
CA LYS A 166 -9.03 -3.86 15.73
C LYS A 166 -9.31 -3.40 17.17
N GLY A 167 -10.50 -3.72 17.68
CA GLY A 167 -10.94 -3.33 19.03
C GLY A 167 -11.22 -1.84 19.17
N MET A 168 -11.56 -1.14 18.08
CA MET A 168 -11.92 0.28 18.07
C MET A 168 -13.36 0.47 17.59
N ARG A 169 -14.14 1.27 18.35
CA ARG A 169 -15.53 1.62 18.00
C ARG A 169 -15.81 3.08 18.33
N ILE A 170 -16.52 3.74 17.42
CA ILE A 170 -16.98 5.12 17.63
C ILE A 170 -18.39 5.05 18.24
N ALA A 171 -18.62 5.81 19.32
CA ALA A 171 -19.93 6.07 19.85
C ALA A 171 -20.27 7.55 19.66
N LYS A 172 -21.29 7.83 18.86
CA LYS A 172 -21.75 9.19 18.54
C LYS A 172 -22.72 9.74 19.58
N ALA A 173 -23.37 8.85 20.34
CA ALA A 173 -24.35 9.16 21.37
C ALA A 173 -24.22 8.19 22.53
N GLU A 174 -24.85 8.56 23.67
CA GLU A 174 -24.86 7.75 24.89
C GLU A 174 -25.38 6.34 24.67
N SER A 175 -26.44 6.20 23.85
CA SER A 175 -27.08 4.93 23.55
C SER A 175 -26.17 3.92 22.81
N GLU A 176 -25.07 4.38 22.22
CA GLU A 176 -24.16 3.54 21.44
C GLU A 176 -22.94 3.04 22.28
N VAL A 177 -22.71 3.63 23.47
CA VAL A 177 -21.50 3.37 24.26
C VAL A 177 -21.45 1.93 24.77
N GLU A 178 -22.57 1.38 25.23
CA GLU A 178 -22.61 0.02 25.78
C GLU A 178 -22.28 -1.02 24.72
N ASP A 179 -22.88 -0.92 23.54
CA ASP A 179 -22.61 -1.83 22.41
C ASP A 179 -21.16 -1.67 21.91
N ALA A 180 -20.67 -0.45 21.82
CA ALA A 180 -19.29 -0.16 21.43
C ALA A 180 -18.30 -0.76 22.44
N PHE A 181 -18.54 -0.62 23.73
CA PHE A 181 -17.70 -1.18 24.77
C PHE A 181 -17.66 -2.71 24.73
N ASN A 182 -18.83 -3.36 24.75
CA ASN A 182 -18.93 -4.81 24.75
C ASN A 182 -18.31 -5.44 23.49
N SER A 183 -18.56 -4.84 22.32
CA SER A 183 -17.96 -5.28 21.06
C SER A 183 -16.43 -5.13 21.07
N SER A 184 -15.90 -4.02 21.60
CA SER A 184 -14.46 -3.79 21.70
C SER A 184 -13.78 -4.77 22.66
N VAL A 185 -14.41 -5.09 23.82
CA VAL A 185 -13.93 -6.09 24.78
C VAL A 185 -13.82 -7.46 24.13
N ASN A 186 -14.89 -7.89 23.45
CA ASN A 186 -14.94 -9.21 22.81
C ASN A 186 -13.87 -9.35 21.70
N GLU A 187 -13.74 -8.34 20.85
CA GLU A 187 -12.75 -8.33 19.80
C GLU A 187 -11.31 -8.28 20.34
N ALA A 188 -11.07 -7.47 21.38
CA ALA A 188 -9.76 -7.37 22.04
C ALA A 188 -9.34 -8.70 22.66
N LYS A 189 -10.26 -9.36 23.36
CA LYS A 189 -10.01 -10.65 24.00
C LYS A 189 -9.72 -11.74 22.98
N SER A 190 -10.49 -11.81 21.90
CA SER A 190 -10.32 -12.85 20.87
C SER A 190 -9.06 -12.63 20.02
N SER A 191 -8.73 -11.38 19.69
CA SER A 191 -7.61 -11.05 18.79
C SER A 191 -6.27 -10.93 19.51
N PHE A 192 -6.27 -10.46 20.76
CA PHE A 192 -5.03 -10.09 21.48
C PHE A 192 -4.86 -10.80 22.82
N GLY A 193 -5.90 -11.48 23.32
CA GLY A 193 -5.89 -12.11 24.66
C GLY A 193 -5.90 -11.09 25.81
N ASP A 194 -6.21 -9.82 25.54
CA ASP A 194 -6.24 -8.70 26.49
C ASP A 194 -7.57 -7.95 26.34
N ASP A 195 -8.34 -7.83 27.39
CA ASP A 195 -9.68 -7.22 27.41
C ASP A 195 -9.70 -5.79 27.98
N ARG A 196 -8.55 -5.18 28.22
CA ARG A 196 -8.43 -3.82 28.75
C ARG A 196 -8.87 -2.79 27.70
N ILE A 197 -9.87 -1.97 28.09
CA ILE A 197 -10.47 -0.93 27.25
C ILE A 197 -10.28 0.44 27.90
N PHE A 198 -10.10 1.47 27.06
CA PHE A 198 -10.12 2.88 27.44
C PHE A 198 -10.96 3.70 26.45
N ILE A 199 -11.33 4.95 26.84
CA ILE A 199 -12.15 5.85 26.03
C ILE A 199 -11.48 7.20 25.91
N GLU A 200 -11.55 7.76 24.69
CA GLU A 200 -11.02 9.09 24.39
C GLU A 200 -11.97 9.86 23.47
N LYS A 201 -11.77 11.18 23.36
CA LYS A 201 -12.47 12.02 22.41
C LYS A 201 -12.20 11.53 20.99
N PHE A 202 -13.25 11.41 20.20
CA PHE A 202 -13.09 11.18 18.76
C PHE A 202 -12.82 12.52 18.06
N ILE A 203 -11.73 12.58 17.33
CA ILE A 203 -11.37 13.74 16.51
C ILE A 203 -11.95 13.54 15.12
N GLU A 204 -12.77 14.47 14.66
CA GLU A 204 -13.43 14.37 13.36
C GLU A 204 -12.50 14.86 12.25
N LYS A 205 -12.51 14.16 11.10
CA LYS A 205 -11.70 14.46 9.91
C LYS A 205 -10.24 14.80 10.24
N PRO A 206 -9.56 13.97 11.03
CA PRO A 206 -8.19 14.27 11.44
C PRO A 206 -7.21 14.05 10.30
N ARG A 207 -6.04 14.68 10.42
CA ARG A 207 -4.85 14.26 9.69
C ARG A 207 -4.00 13.33 10.54
N HIS A 208 -3.37 12.39 9.89
CA HIS A 208 -2.36 11.53 10.50
C HIS A 208 -0.98 12.05 10.13
N ILE A 209 -0.35 12.71 11.07
CA ILE A 209 0.99 13.28 10.92
C ILE A 209 1.93 12.56 11.87
N GLU A 210 3.12 12.25 11.40
CA GLU A 210 4.10 11.55 12.22
C GLU A 210 5.47 12.21 12.17
N ILE A 211 6.21 12.17 13.27
CA ILE A 211 7.54 12.75 13.40
C ILE A 211 8.59 11.65 13.45
N GLN A 212 9.54 11.69 12.50
CA GLN A 212 10.68 10.79 12.50
C GLN A 212 11.69 11.21 13.56
N ILE A 213 12.00 10.30 14.50
CA ILE A 213 13.03 10.47 15.51
C ILE A 213 14.26 9.64 15.15
N LEU A 214 15.43 10.18 15.50
CA LEU A 214 16.70 9.49 15.50
C LEU A 214 17.43 9.82 16.81
N ALA A 215 17.85 8.79 17.55
CA ALA A 215 18.49 8.94 18.84
C ALA A 215 19.64 7.96 19.02
N ASP A 216 20.72 8.38 19.69
CA ASP A 216 21.91 7.56 19.94
C ASP A 216 21.99 7.07 21.42
N ASN A 217 23.07 6.35 21.73
CA ASN A 217 23.34 5.83 23.06
C ASN A 217 23.97 6.87 24.01
N TYR A 218 24.19 8.11 23.54
CA TYR A 218 24.86 9.18 24.29
C TYR A 218 23.89 10.27 24.74
N GLY A 219 22.58 10.11 24.39
CA GLY A 219 21.54 11.06 24.75
C GLY A 219 21.27 12.13 23.69
N ASN A 220 21.91 12.05 22.52
CA ASN A 220 21.59 12.92 21.42
C ASN A 220 20.28 12.45 20.76
N VAL A 221 19.30 13.36 20.65
CA VAL A 221 18.00 13.10 20.04
C VAL A 221 17.68 14.22 19.05
N ILE A 222 17.40 13.87 17.81
CA ILE A 222 16.96 14.80 16.77
C ILE A 222 15.66 14.31 16.15
N HIS A 223 14.90 15.23 15.53
CA HIS A 223 13.81 14.88 14.65
C HIS A 223 14.14 15.23 13.20
N LEU A 224 13.70 14.40 12.28
CA LEU A 224 13.88 14.55 10.84
C LEU A 224 12.61 15.08 10.15
N GLY A 225 11.76 15.78 10.92
CA GLY A 225 10.51 16.35 10.48
C GLY A 225 9.38 15.36 10.34
N GLU A 226 8.32 15.82 9.67
CA GLU A 226 7.07 15.08 9.57
C GLU A 226 6.91 14.35 8.23
N ARG A 227 6.02 13.36 8.30
CA ARG A 227 5.34 12.74 7.16
C ARG A 227 3.83 12.90 7.31
N GLU A 228 3.16 13.17 6.21
CA GLU A 228 1.70 13.17 6.07
C GLU A 228 1.26 11.77 5.65
N CYS A 229 0.47 11.11 6.48
CA CYS A 229 0.04 9.72 6.29
C CYS A 229 -1.49 9.57 6.31
N SER A 230 -2.23 10.63 5.95
CA SER A 230 -3.70 10.64 6.03
C SER A 230 -4.39 9.80 4.96
N ILE A 231 -3.72 9.47 3.85
CA ILE A 231 -4.34 8.62 2.83
C ILE A 231 -4.26 7.16 3.26
N GLN A 232 -5.35 6.70 3.83
CA GLN A 232 -5.46 5.38 4.45
C GLN A 232 -6.73 4.66 4.02
N ARG A 233 -6.69 3.34 3.98
CA ARG A 233 -7.85 2.46 3.83
C ARG A 233 -7.88 1.48 4.99
N ARG A 234 -8.95 1.47 5.78
CA ARG A 234 -9.05 0.60 6.97
C ARG A 234 -7.84 0.72 7.90
N ASN A 235 -7.37 1.94 8.15
CA ASN A 235 -6.17 2.29 8.93
C ASN A 235 -4.83 1.80 8.32
N GLN A 236 -4.81 1.33 7.08
CA GLN A 236 -3.59 1.01 6.35
C GLN A 236 -3.20 2.20 5.46
N LYS A 237 -2.01 2.73 5.65
CA LYS A 237 -1.44 3.81 4.83
C LYS A 237 -1.25 3.32 3.40
N ILE A 238 -1.57 4.19 2.41
CA ILE A 238 -1.51 3.85 0.97
C ILE A 238 -0.63 4.86 0.21
N ILE A 239 -0.73 6.15 0.55
CA ILE A 239 0.13 7.21 0.03
C ILE A 239 0.60 8.05 1.20
N GLU A 240 1.89 8.32 1.22
CA GLU A 240 2.56 9.16 2.21
C GLU A 240 3.36 10.25 1.51
N GLU A 241 3.53 11.39 2.16
CA GLU A 241 4.37 12.47 1.65
C GLU A 241 5.20 13.14 2.76
N SER A 242 6.31 13.70 2.38
CA SER A 242 7.14 14.56 3.23
C SER A 242 7.66 15.74 2.42
N PRO A 243 7.54 16.97 2.99
CA PRO A 243 6.81 17.34 4.20
C PRO A 243 5.27 17.28 4.02
N SER A 244 4.50 17.64 5.05
CA SER A 244 3.04 17.79 4.96
C SER A 244 2.67 19.16 4.36
N SER A 245 1.69 19.18 3.45
CA SER A 245 1.12 20.43 2.90
C SER A 245 0.31 21.24 3.92
N PHE A 246 0.01 20.65 5.08
CA PHE A 246 -0.81 21.25 6.13
C PHE A 246 0.02 21.84 7.27
N ILE A 247 1.22 21.28 7.53
CA ILE A 247 2.07 21.63 8.65
C ILE A 247 3.01 22.76 8.25
N ASP A 248 2.95 23.88 8.98
CA ASP A 248 3.91 24.97 8.84
C ASP A 248 5.16 24.74 9.72
N SER A 249 6.19 25.58 9.55
CA SER A 249 7.46 25.45 10.25
C SER A 249 7.33 25.57 11.77
N SER A 250 6.39 26.37 12.27
CA SER A 250 6.17 26.56 13.71
C SER A 250 5.60 25.28 14.33
N LEU A 251 4.55 24.74 13.68
CA LEU A 251 3.89 23.51 14.15
C LEU A 251 4.82 22.30 14.03
N ARG A 252 5.61 22.22 12.95
CA ARG A 252 6.65 21.19 12.77
C ARG A 252 7.64 21.18 13.93
N ASN A 253 8.13 22.37 14.31
CA ASN A 253 9.08 22.50 15.40
C ASN A 253 8.45 22.10 16.73
N GLU A 254 7.21 22.53 17.00
CA GLU A 254 6.50 22.18 18.23
C GLU A 254 6.27 20.68 18.35
N MET A 255 5.76 20.03 17.30
CA MET A 255 5.57 18.58 17.24
C MET A 255 6.91 17.84 17.38
N GLY A 256 7.95 18.31 16.69
CA GLY A 256 9.29 17.75 16.75
C GLY A 256 9.89 17.81 18.15
N GLU A 257 9.78 18.95 18.84
CA GLU A 257 10.27 19.08 20.22
C GLU A 257 9.48 18.23 21.21
N GLN A 258 8.15 18.06 21.02
CA GLN A 258 7.38 17.14 21.84
C GLN A 258 7.80 15.68 21.61
N ALA A 259 8.03 15.28 20.36
CA ALA A 259 8.50 13.95 20.01
C ALA A 259 9.90 13.65 20.57
N LYS A 260 10.83 14.62 20.52
CA LYS A 260 12.17 14.51 21.14
C LYS A 260 12.09 14.35 22.66
N ARG A 261 11.23 15.14 23.35
CA ARG A 261 11.04 15.00 24.81
C ARG A 261 10.55 13.62 25.19
N LEU A 262 9.58 13.06 24.44
CA LEU A 262 9.10 11.70 24.66
C LEU A 262 10.23 10.69 24.52
N ALA A 263 10.95 10.73 23.41
CA ALA A 263 12.06 9.82 23.14
C ALA A 263 13.15 9.90 24.23
N SER A 264 13.51 11.11 24.66
CA SER A 264 14.48 11.31 25.75
C SER A 264 13.99 10.75 27.09
N THR A 265 12.71 10.93 27.43
CA THR A 265 12.12 10.45 28.71
C THR A 265 12.14 8.94 28.82
N ILE A 266 11.99 8.22 27.70
CA ILE A 266 12.02 6.75 27.69
C ILE A 266 13.42 6.18 27.37
N ASN A 267 14.46 7.02 27.33
CA ASN A 267 15.82 6.64 26.90
C ASN A 267 15.83 5.88 25.56
N TYR A 268 15.10 6.42 24.59
CA TYR A 268 15.01 5.83 23.26
C TYR A 268 16.34 5.91 22.51
N THR A 269 16.68 4.87 21.77
CA THR A 269 17.80 4.88 20.82
C THR A 269 17.39 4.27 19.48
N SER A 270 18.12 4.59 18.40
CA SER A 270 17.81 4.17 17.03
C SER A 270 16.76 5.07 16.33
N ALA A 271 16.29 4.65 15.17
CA ALA A 271 15.18 5.31 14.48
C ALA A 271 13.83 4.90 15.07
N GLY A 272 12.95 5.85 15.27
CA GLY A 272 11.59 5.65 15.75
C GLY A 272 10.67 6.74 15.23
N THR A 273 9.37 6.56 15.39
CA THR A 273 8.38 7.50 14.87
C THR A 273 7.31 7.77 15.89
N VAL A 274 7.04 9.05 16.16
CA VAL A 274 5.94 9.49 17.02
C VAL A 274 4.78 9.92 16.15
N GLU A 275 3.66 9.21 16.23
CA GLU A 275 2.46 9.46 15.46
C GLU A 275 1.50 10.39 16.20
N PHE A 276 0.93 11.34 15.46
CA PHE A 276 -0.02 12.33 15.95
C PHE A 276 -1.28 12.37 15.10
N ILE A 277 -2.39 12.68 15.75
CA ILE A 277 -3.63 13.11 15.12
C ILE A 277 -3.68 14.63 15.18
N VAL A 278 -3.91 15.28 14.03
CA VAL A 278 -4.01 16.74 13.94
C VAL A 278 -5.41 17.12 13.47
N ASP A 279 -6.09 17.99 14.23
CA ASP A 279 -7.43 18.47 13.88
C ASP A 279 -7.38 19.61 12.84
N GLN A 280 -8.55 20.06 12.38
CA GLN A 280 -8.68 21.13 11.40
C GLN A 280 -8.19 22.50 11.92
N ASN A 281 -8.09 22.68 13.25
CA ASN A 281 -7.59 23.87 13.90
C ASN A 281 -6.08 23.82 14.19
N LYS A 282 -5.39 22.80 13.67
CA LYS A 282 -3.98 22.52 13.92
C LYS A 282 -3.64 22.15 15.37
N ASN A 283 -4.63 21.77 16.20
CA ASN A 283 -4.32 21.12 17.45
C ASN A 283 -3.86 19.68 17.17
N PHE A 284 -2.80 19.25 17.81
CA PHE A 284 -2.23 17.91 17.60
C PHE A 284 -2.15 17.14 18.91
N TYR A 285 -2.32 15.83 18.80
CA TYR A 285 -2.41 14.92 19.91
C TYR A 285 -1.66 13.63 19.60
N PHE A 286 -0.89 13.15 20.59
CA PHE A 286 -0.18 11.89 20.53
C PHE A 286 -1.13 10.72 20.28
N LEU A 287 -0.80 9.91 19.30
CA LEU A 287 -1.51 8.67 18.99
C LEU A 287 -0.75 7.46 19.54
N GLU A 288 0.47 7.25 19.04
CA GLU A 288 1.37 6.16 19.47
C GLU A 288 2.82 6.46 19.08
N MET A 289 3.76 5.65 19.56
CA MET A 289 5.14 5.67 19.10
C MET A 289 5.52 4.31 18.55
N ASN A 290 5.91 4.27 17.27
CA ASN A 290 6.46 3.08 16.64
C ASN A 290 7.95 2.99 16.93
N THR A 291 8.34 1.95 17.67
CA THR A 291 9.71 1.75 18.16
C THR A 291 10.58 0.99 17.15
N ARG A 292 10.48 1.37 15.88
CA ARG A 292 11.12 0.74 14.74
C ARG A 292 11.22 1.69 13.55
N LEU A 293 11.90 1.25 12.52
CA LEU A 293 11.82 1.89 11.20
C LEU A 293 10.41 1.75 10.64
N GLN A 294 9.88 2.80 10.04
CA GLN A 294 8.57 2.80 9.36
C GLN A 294 8.71 2.36 7.89
N VAL A 295 7.60 1.88 7.30
CA VAL A 295 7.53 1.53 5.88
C VAL A 295 7.90 2.74 5.03
N GLU A 296 7.32 3.91 5.35
CA GLU A 296 7.38 5.20 4.67
C GLU A 296 8.65 6.02 4.95
N HIS A 297 9.69 5.41 5.57
CA HIS A 297 10.97 6.10 5.79
C HIS A 297 11.62 6.70 4.52
N PRO A 298 11.41 6.13 3.31
CA PRO A 298 12.05 6.65 2.10
C PRO A 298 11.71 8.11 1.80
N VAL A 299 10.49 8.59 2.10
CA VAL A 299 10.14 9.99 1.82
C VAL A 299 10.92 10.96 2.72
N THR A 300 11.18 10.58 3.97
CA THR A 300 12.06 11.36 4.86
C THR A 300 13.50 11.35 4.36
N GLU A 301 14.02 10.19 3.95
CA GLU A 301 15.38 10.07 3.42
C GLU A 301 15.59 10.93 2.17
N LEU A 302 14.61 10.94 1.25
CA LEU A 302 14.69 11.72 0.01
C LEU A 302 14.72 13.24 0.25
N VAL A 303 13.97 13.75 1.23
CA VAL A 303 13.92 15.20 1.50
C VAL A 303 15.00 15.68 2.45
N THR A 304 15.57 14.81 3.29
CA THR A 304 16.61 15.17 4.27
C THR A 304 18.02 14.77 3.83
N GLY A 305 18.13 13.80 2.93
CA GLY A 305 19.41 13.21 2.52
C GLY A 305 20.03 12.27 3.56
N VAL A 306 19.29 11.88 4.61
CA VAL A 306 19.76 11.00 5.69
C VAL A 306 19.33 9.56 5.40
N ASP A 307 20.28 8.61 5.30
CA ASP A 307 19.95 7.17 5.24
C ASP A 307 19.69 6.65 6.66
N LEU A 308 18.41 6.39 6.97
CA LEU A 308 17.98 5.95 8.29
C LEU A 308 18.50 4.55 8.64
N VAL A 309 18.61 3.66 7.67
CA VAL A 309 19.14 2.30 7.88
C VAL A 309 20.63 2.35 8.21
N GLU A 310 21.39 3.22 7.54
CA GLU A 310 22.79 3.45 7.82
C GLU A 310 22.99 3.98 9.25
N GLU A 311 22.21 5.01 9.63
CA GLU A 311 22.30 5.58 10.97
C GLU A 311 21.88 4.59 12.07
N MET A 312 20.85 3.76 11.83
CA MET A 312 20.48 2.68 12.75
C MET A 312 21.64 1.70 12.97
N ILE A 313 22.35 1.32 11.92
CA ILE A 313 23.50 0.41 11.99
C ILE A 313 24.66 1.05 12.77
N LYS A 314 24.98 2.33 12.49
CA LYS A 314 26.04 3.07 13.18
C LYS A 314 25.75 3.22 14.67
N ILE A 315 24.54 3.65 15.03
CA ILE A 315 24.10 3.80 16.43
C ILE A 315 24.18 2.46 17.17
N ALA A 316 23.70 1.39 16.56
CA ALA A 316 23.78 0.05 17.14
C ALA A 316 25.23 -0.43 17.32
N ALA A 317 26.14 -0.01 16.44
CA ALA A 317 27.58 -0.27 16.56
C ALA A 317 28.27 0.58 17.64
N GLY A 318 27.55 1.51 18.29
CA GLY A 318 28.06 2.39 19.35
C GLY A 318 28.67 3.68 18.86
N GLU A 319 28.40 4.09 17.62
CA GLU A 319 28.82 5.39 17.11
C GLU A 319 27.89 6.49 17.65
N GLU A 320 28.47 7.65 17.95
CA GLU A 320 27.73 8.85 18.32
C GLU A 320 27.07 9.48 17.08
N LEU A 321 25.85 9.98 17.24
CA LEU A 321 25.12 10.68 16.19
C LEU A 321 25.83 12.00 15.84
N LYS A 322 26.35 12.09 14.63
CA LYS A 322 27.09 13.28 14.16
C LYS A 322 26.18 14.41 13.71
N LEU A 323 24.94 14.07 13.33
CA LEU A 323 23.93 15.02 12.90
C LEU A 323 23.38 15.81 14.08
N LYS A 324 23.26 17.12 13.94
CA LYS A 324 22.59 18.01 14.87
C LYS A 324 21.25 18.45 14.30
N GLN A 325 20.34 18.93 15.17
CA GLN A 325 19.02 19.39 14.71
C GLN A 325 19.12 20.52 13.68
N GLU A 326 20.11 21.40 13.79
CA GLU A 326 20.37 22.52 12.86
C GLU A 326 20.84 22.08 11.46
N ASP A 327 21.38 20.86 11.34
CA ASP A 327 21.82 20.28 10.07
C ASP A 327 20.66 19.76 9.24
N ILE A 328 19.53 19.46 9.89
CA ILE A 328 18.37 18.87 9.23
C ILE A 328 17.61 19.93 8.44
N LYS A 329 17.63 19.78 7.13
CA LYS A 329 16.97 20.69 6.19
C LYS A 329 16.11 19.88 5.23
N PHE A 330 14.91 20.39 4.95
CA PHE A 330 14.07 19.85 3.92
C PHE A 330 14.49 20.41 2.56
N ASN A 331 14.86 19.54 1.65
CA ASN A 331 15.10 19.86 0.25
C ASN A 331 14.01 19.22 -0.60
N GLY A 332 13.17 20.05 -1.22
CA GLY A 332 12.11 19.56 -2.08
C GLY A 332 10.96 18.86 -1.36
N TRP A 333 10.33 17.93 -2.05
CA TRP A 333 9.15 17.20 -1.66
C TRP A 333 9.21 15.75 -2.16
N SER A 334 8.78 14.80 -1.36
CA SER A 334 8.71 13.40 -1.77
C SER A 334 7.33 12.80 -1.47
N ILE A 335 6.86 11.95 -2.36
CA ILE A 335 5.61 11.20 -2.24
C ILE A 335 5.92 9.73 -2.41
N GLU A 336 5.43 8.88 -1.51
CA GLU A 336 5.45 7.42 -1.62
C GLU A 336 4.07 6.90 -1.99
N SER A 337 4.01 5.95 -2.90
CA SER A 337 2.82 5.16 -3.23
C SER A 337 3.12 3.69 -2.98
N ARG A 338 2.32 3.05 -2.12
CA ARG A 338 2.46 1.62 -1.83
C ARG A 338 1.75 0.79 -2.88
N ILE A 339 2.52 0.07 -3.69
CA ILE A 339 1.96 -0.81 -4.70
C ILE A 339 1.67 -2.17 -4.08
N TYR A 340 0.38 -2.54 -4.06
CA TYR A 340 -0.11 -3.79 -3.49
C TYR A 340 -0.68 -4.73 -4.54
N ALA A 341 -0.52 -6.02 -4.29
CA ALA A 341 -1.17 -7.10 -5.04
C ALA A 341 -2.62 -7.26 -4.58
N GLU A 342 -3.48 -6.31 -4.98
CA GLU A 342 -4.90 -6.21 -4.60
C GLU A 342 -5.73 -5.82 -5.82
N ASP A 343 -7.02 -6.17 -5.82
CA ASP A 343 -7.98 -5.76 -6.86
C ASP A 343 -8.90 -4.64 -6.31
N PRO A 344 -8.64 -3.37 -6.62
CA PRO A 344 -9.44 -2.25 -6.13
C PRO A 344 -10.91 -2.29 -6.57
N GLU A 345 -11.20 -2.84 -7.76
CA GLU A 345 -12.56 -2.93 -8.28
C GLU A 345 -13.38 -4.02 -7.57
N ARG A 346 -12.70 -4.96 -6.90
CA ARG A 346 -13.30 -6.03 -6.10
C ARG A 346 -13.03 -5.83 -4.61
N ASN A 347 -13.28 -4.60 -4.12
CA ASN A 347 -13.12 -4.23 -2.72
C ASN A 347 -11.72 -4.56 -2.16
N PHE A 348 -10.67 -4.39 -2.99
CA PHE A 348 -9.27 -4.62 -2.64
C PHE A 348 -8.97 -6.06 -2.19
N MET A 349 -9.61 -7.02 -2.85
CA MET A 349 -9.31 -8.42 -2.60
C MET A 349 -7.84 -8.72 -2.95
N PRO A 350 -7.10 -9.44 -2.07
CA PRO A 350 -5.74 -9.85 -2.36
C PRO A 350 -5.63 -10.65 -3.64
N SER A 351 -4.57 -10.40 -4.40
CA SER A 351 -4.26 -11.11 -5.63
C SER A 351 -2.91 -11.79 -5.51
N THR A 352 -2.89 -13.11 -5.62
CA THR A 352 -1.68 -13.92 -5.52
C THR A 352 -1.32 -14.54 -6.86
N GLY A 353 -0.08 -14.97 -7.01
CA GLY A 353 0.37 -15.64 -8.22
C GLY A 353 1.72 -15.14 -8.72
N ARG A 354 2.05 -15.57 -9.94
CA ARG A 354 3.33 -15.27 -10.56
C ARG A 354 3.28 -13.94 -11.32
N LEU A 355 4.29 -13.10 -11.10
CA LEU A 355 4.55 -11.90 -11.88
C LEU A 355 5.06 -12.30 -13.28
N ARG A 356 4.21 -12.27 -14.30
CA ARG A 356 4.61 -12.61 -15.67
C ARG A 356 5.48 -11.52 -16.28
N ARG A 357 5.15 -10.26 -15.97
CA ARG A 357 5.93 -9.08 -16.34
C ARG A 357 6.00 -8.14 -15.14
N TYR A 358 7.15 -7.56 -14.95
CA TYR A 358 7.40 -6.54 -13.91
C TYR A 358 8.36 -5.50 -14.47
N ILE A 359 7.82 -4.36 -14.90
CA ILE A 359 8.59 -3.25 -15.49
C ILE A 359 8.48 -2.07 -14.55
N VAL A 360 9.62 -1.60 -14.07
CA VAL A 360 9.74 -0.42 -13.21
C VAL A 360 10.11 0.82 -14.04
N PRO A 361 9.77 2.04 -13.59
CA PRO A 361 10.04 3.26 -14.36
C PRO A 361 11.51 3.74 -14.20
N ASP A 362 12.48 2.90 -14.54
CA ASP A 362 13.92 3.16 -14.34
C ASP A 362 14.47 4.34 -15.17
N ASN A 363 13.74 4.76 -16.20
CA ASN A 363 14.11 5.85 -17.10
C ASN A 363 13.63 7.23 -16.62
N ILE A 364 12.94 7.30 -15.48
CA ILE A 364 12.45 8.55 -14.90
C ILE A 364 13.41 8.99 -13.78
N ASN A 365 14.06 10.13 -13.95
CA ASN A 365 14.87 10.72 -12.91
C ASN A 365 14.02 11.08 -11.69
N SER A 366 14.61 11.09 -10.52
CA SER A 366 13.94 11.42 -9.25
C SER A 366 12.87 10.41 -8.80
N ILE A 367 13.02 9.15 -9.22
CA ILE A 367 12.23 8.01 -8.76
C ILE A 367 13.11 7.05 -7.95
N ARG A 368 12.55 6.57 -6.86
CA ARG A 368 13.07 5.44 -6.08
C ARG A 368 12.01 4.35 -6.00
N ASN A 369 12.37 3.11 -6.31
CA ASN A 369 11.49 1.95 -6.21
C ASN A 369 12.11 0.90 -5.28
N ASP A 370 11.61 0.82 -4.05
CA ASP A 370 12.04 -0.20 -3.08
C ASP A 370 11.13 -1.42 -3.26
N THR A 371 11.69 -2.53 -3.74
CA THR A 371 10.95 -3.74 -4.06
C THR A 371 11.62 -4.99 -3.52
N GLY A 372 10.80 -6.01 -3.21
CA GLY A 372 11.24 -7.35 -2.82
C GLY A 372 10.94 -8.41 -3.86
N VAL A 373 10.46 -8.01 -5.05
CA VAL A 373 10.05 -8.91 -6.12
C VAL A 373 10.80 -8.63 -7.42
N TYR A 374 10.66 -9.53 -8.38
CA TYR A 374 11.26 -9.44 -9.72
C TYR A 374 10.36 -10.13 -10.74
N GLU A 375 10.59 -9.87 -12.02
CA GLU A 375 9.87 -10.54 -13.11
C GLU A 375 10.05 -12.06 -13.04
N GLY A 376 8.95 -12.80 -12.99
CA GLY A 376 8.94 -14.26 -12.78
C GLY A 376 8.83 -14.69 -11.34
N GLY A 377 8.94 -13.75 -10.37
CA GLY A 377 8.71 -14.00 -8.95
C GLY A 377 7.24 -14.29 -8.63
N GLU A 378 6.96 -14.71 -7.41
CA GLU A 378 5.63 -15.09 -6.96
C GLU A 378 5.19 -14.27 -5.74
N ILE A 379 3.94 -13.80 -5.74
CA ILE A 379 3.28 -13.19 -4.59
C ILE A 379 2.57 -14.30 -3.81
N SER A 380 3.05 -14.55 -2.59
CA SER A 380 2.57 -15.63 -1.72
C SER A 380 1.32 -15.21 -0.92
N ILE A 381 0.45 -16.18 -0.64
CA ILE A 381 -0.72 -15.99 0.25
C ILE A 381 -0.37 -15.79 1.73
N TYR A 382 0.87 -16.12 2.13
CA TYR A 382 1.27 -16.18 3.54
C TYR A 382 1.73 -14.85 4.11
N TYR A 383 1.95 -13.83 3.27
CA TYR A 383 2.59 -12.58 3.69
C TYR A 383 1.83 -11.36 3.18
N ASP A 384 2.31 -10.18 3.57
CA ASP A 384 1.79 -8.90 3.13
C ASP A 384 1.80 -8.81 1.59
N PRO A 385 0.74 -8.26 0.96
CA PRO A 385 0.62 -8.16 -0.50
C PRO A 385 1.49 -7.06 -1.12
N MET A 386 2.36 -6.39 -0.39
CA MET A 386 3.20 -5.31 -0.89
C MET A 386 4.18 -5.81 -1.97
N ILE A 387 4.09 -5.22 -3.15
CA ILE A 387 4.98 -5.46 -4.28
C ILE A 387 6.18 -4.53 -4.21
N SER A 388 5.90 -3.24 -4.04
CA SER A 388 6.94 -2.22 -3.95
C SER A 388 6.43 -0.93 -3.30
N LYS A 389 7.39 -0.08 -2.90
CA LYS A 389 7.18 1.31 -2.53
C LYS A 389 7.79 2.17 -3.63
N LEU A 390 6.92 2.87 -4.35
CA LEU A 390 7.33 3.78 -5.40
C LEU A 390 7.36 5.20 -4.82
N CYS A 391 8.53 5.80 -4.80
CA CYS A 391 8.73 7.14 -4.26
C CYS A 391 9.14 8.10 -5.37
N SER A 392 8.48 9.25 -5.45
CA SER A 392 8.89 10.36 -6.30
C SER A 392 9.54 11.47 -5.48
N TYR A 393 10.39 12.24 -6.15
CA TYR A 393 11.00 13.45 -5.60
C TYR A 393 10.82 14.60 -6.57
N GLY A 394 10.58 15.80 -6.05
CA GLY A 394 10.53 17.05 -6.82
C GLY A 394 11.02 18.23 -5.98
N LYS A 395 11.33 19.36 -6.64
CA LYS A 395 11.70 20.61 -5.93
C LYS A 395 10.55 21.18 -5.10
N ASP A 396 9.34 20.84 -5.49
CA ASP A 396 8.11 21.20 -4.81
C ASP A 396 7.06 20.07 -4.95
N ARG A 397 5.92 20.21 -4.27
CA ARG A 397 4.86 19.19 -4.25
C ARG A 397 4.29 18.92 -5.65
N ASN A 398 4.15 19.94 -6.49
CA ASN A 398 3.59 19.78 -7.82
C ASN A 398 4.52 18.97 -8.72
N GLU A 399 5.82 19.21 -8.65
CA GLU A 399 6.81 18.42 -9.39
C GLU A 399 6.84 16.97 -8.89
N ALA A 400 6.78 16.74 -7.57
CA ALA A 400 6.71 15.40 -7.00
C ALA A 400 5.43 14.66 -7.44
N LEU A 401 4.28 15.34 -7.48
CA LEU A 401 3.00 14.80 -7.98
C LEU A 401 3.09 14.40 -9.45
N ASN A 402 3.61 15.29 -10.30
CA ASN A 402 3.77 15.02 -11.73
C ASN A 402 4.73 13.84 -11.96
N THR A 403 5.82 13.78 -11.21
CA THR A 403 6.79 12.68 -11.27
C THR A 403 6.15 11.37 -10.84
N MET A 404 5.33 11.38 -9.78
CA MET A 404 4.62 10.17 -9.32
C MET A 404 3.59 9.70 -10.36
N GLU A 405 2.82 10.61 -10.95
CA GLU A 405 1.88 10.27 -12.02
C GLU A 405 2.59 9.61 -13.22
N MET A 406 3.70 10.20 -13.66
CA MET A 406 4.53 9.62 -14.73
C MET A 406 5.05 8.23 -14.34
N ALA A 407 5.54 8.07 -13.11
CA ALA A 407 6.08 6.80 -12.64
C ALA A 407 5.01 5.71 -12.58
N LEU A 408 3.82 5.99 -12.06
CA LEU A 408 2.70 5.04 -12.00
C LEU A 408 2.21 4.63 -13.40
N ASN A 409 2.16 5.56 -14.35
CA ASN A 409 1.78 5.26 -15.73
C ASN A 409 2.84 4.41 -16.47
N ASN A 410 4.12 4.50 -16.08
CA ASN A 410 5.22 3.71 -16.63
C ASN A 410 5.56 2.45 -15.79
N HIS A 411 4.82 2.17 -14.74
CA HIS A 411 4.97 0.96 -13.93
C HIS A 411 3.99 -0.12 -14.43
N TYR A 412 4.51 -1.23 -14.93
CA TYR A 412 3.69 -2.29 -15.48
C TYR A 412 3.87 -3.62 -14.73
N ILE A 413 2.75 -4.17 -14.28
CA ILE A 413 2.68 -5.44 -13.57
C ILE A 413 1.62 -6.30 -14.24
N ASP A 414 2.02 -7.52 -14.65
CA ASP A 414 1.12 -8.50 -15.24
C ASP A 414 1.25 -9.86 -14.56
N GLY A 415 0.16 -10.63 -14.58
CA GLY A 415 0.03 -11.94 -13.95
C GLY A 415 -0.81 -11.91 -12.68
N ILE A 416 -0.93 -10.73 -12.04
CA ILE A 416 -1.76 -10.50 -10.85
C ILE A 416 -2.49 -9.15 -10.96
N ARG A 417 -3.52 -8.95 -10.16
CA ARG A 417 -4.14 -7.63 -9.97
C ARG A 417 -3.29 -6.77 -9.05
N ASN A 418 -3.33 -5.45 -9.25
CA ASN A 418 -2.61 -4.48 -8.44
C ASN A 418 -3.40 -3.18 -8.33
N ASN A 419 -2.99 -2.30 -7.40
CA ASN A 419 -3.69 -1.07 -7.09
C ASN A 419 -3.17 0.18 -7.85
N ILE A 420 -2.33 0.04 -8.88
CA ILE A 420 -1.71 1.19 -9.57
C ILE A 420 -2.74 2.18 -10.12
N ASP A 421 -3.82 1.69 -10.75
CA ASP A 421 -4.84 2.55 -11.33
C ASP A 421 -5.58 3.36 -10.24
N PHE A 422 -5.80 2.76 -9.07
CA PHE A 422 -6.36 3.43 -7.90
C PHE A 422 -5.40 4.50 -7.34
N LEU A 423 -4.11 4.18 -7.20
CA LEU A 423 -3.09 5.14 -6.78
C LEU A 423 -3.03 6.33 -7.73
N THR A 424 -3.06 6.08 -9.03
CA THR A 424 -3.07 7.14 -10.06
C THR A 424 -4.32 8.01 -9.95
N ALA A 425 -5.49 7.42 -9.68
CA ALA A 425 -6.73 8.16 -9.48
C ALA A 425 -6.66 9.08 -8.24
N ILE A 426 -6.04 8.62 -7.14
CA ILE A 426 -5.82 9.46 -5.95
C ILE A 426 -4.87 10.62 -6.26
N ILE A 427 -3.73 10.36 -6.90
CA ILE A 427 -2.73 11.40 -7.26
C ILE A 427 -3.36 12.50 -8.12
N ARG A 428 -4.33 12.16 -8.96
CA ARG A 428 -5.07 13.09 -9.83
C ARG A 428 -6.29 13.72 -9.17
N ASN A 429 -6.70 13.26 -8.00
CA ASN A 429 -7.86 13.81 -7.31
C ASN A 429 -7.63 15.28 -6.91
N LYS A 430 -8.60 16.15 -7.19
CA LYS A 430 -8.49 17.60 -6.94
C LYS A 430 -8.23 17.94 -5.48
N LYS A 431 -8.85 17.22 -4.54
CA LYS A 431 -8.63 17.42 -3.09
C LYS A 431 -7.21 16.98 -2.70
N PHE A 432 -6.74 15.86 -3.26
CA PHE A 432 -5.35 15.42 -3.02
C PHE A 432 -4.35 16.44 -3.57
N ILE A 433 -4.54 16.92 -4.80
CA ILE A 433 -3.67 17.94 -5.41
C ILE A 433 -3.66 19.23 -4.58
N SER A 434 -4.82 19.70 -4.09
CA SER A 434 -4.90 20.90 -3.24
C SER A 434 -4.39 20.69 -1.81
N GLY A 435 -4.13 19.44 -1.39
CA GLY A 435 -3.75 19.10 -0.02
C GLY A 435 -4.93 19.10 0.97
N ASP A 436 -6.18 19.14 0.50
CA ASP A 436 -7.38 19.01 1.33
C ASP A 436 -7.71 17.53 1.57
N ILE A 437 -6.94 16.92 2.47
CA ILE A 437 -6.99 15.49 2.79
C ILE A 437 -7.22 15.27 4.28
N ASN A 438 -7.77 14.11 4.62
CA ASN A 438 -7.95 13.62 5.99
C ASN A 438 -7.99 12.10 5.99
N THR A 439 -8.03 11.45 7.16
CA THR A 439 -8.03 9.97 7.26
C THR A 439 -9.28 9.31 6.68
N GLY A 440 -10.36 10.05 6.45
CA GLY A 440 -11.58 9.59 5.79
C GLY A 440 -11.62 9.82 4.27
N PHE A 441 -10.54 10.35 3.68
CA PHE A 441 -10.48 10.74 2.27
C PHE A 441 -10.97 9.66 1.30
N ILE A 442 -10.54 8.43 1.48
CA ILE A 442 -10.91 7.32 0.57
C ILE A 442 -12.41 7.02 0.68
N ASP A 443 -12.94 6.97 1.91
CA ASP A 443 -14.36 6.71 2.14
C ASP A 443 -15.25 7.86 1.63
N GLU A 444 -14.74 9.11 1.69
CA GLU A 444 -15.45 10.28 1.17
C GLU A 444 -15.45 10.36 -0.37
N GLU A 445 -14.34 10.06 -1.02
CA GLU A 445 -14.17 10.22 -2.48
C GLU A 445 -14.58 8.97 -3.28
N TYR A 446 -14.58 7.79 -2.66
CA TYR A 446 -14.87 6.51 -3.32
C TYR A 446 -15.96 5.71 -2.58
N GLN A 447 -17.09 6.36 -2.25
CA GLN A 447 -18.20 5.79 -1.47
C GLN A 447 -18.77 4.50 -2.08
N ASP A 448 -18.85 4.44 -3.41
CA ASP A 448 -19.35 3.27 -4.15
C ASP A 448 -18.22 2.30 -4.57
N GLY A 449 -17.04 2.42 -3.95
CA GLY A 449 -15.83 1.71 -4.34
C GLY A 449 -15.15 2.30 -5.57
N PHE A 450 -13.96 1.82 -5.87
CA PHE A 450 -13.17 2.27 -7.02
C PHE A 450 -13.59 1.54 -8.29
N LYS A 451 -13.72 2.28 -9.39
CA LYS A 451 -13.94 1.75 -10.75
C LYS A 451 -13.05 2.51 -11.73
N ALA A 452 -12.11 1.82 -12.35
CA ALA A 452 -11.19 2.40 -13.33
C ALA A 452 -11.86 2.74 -14.68
N ASN A 453 -13.05 2.21 -14.94
CA ASN A 453 -13.70 2.27 -16.26
C ASN A 453 -14.47 3.57 -16.55
N ILE A 454 -14.57 4.49 -15.57
CA ILE A 454 -15.27 5.76 -15.80
C ILE A 454 -14.27 6.76 -16.38
N ILE A 455 -14.16 6.76 -17.71
CA ILE A 455 -13.30 7.67 -18.45
C ILE A 455 -14.04 8.96 -18.79
N ASP A 456 -13.41 10.11 -18.57
CA ASP A 456 -13.98 11.38 -18.99
C ASP A 456 -13.82 11.60 -20.51
N LYS A 457 -14.58 12.53 -21.07
CA LYS A 457 -14.62 12.79 -22.52
C LYS A 457 -13.25 13.19 -23.11
N GLN A 458 -12.43 13.88 -22.33
CA GLN A 458 -11.10 14.30 -22.79
C GLN A 458 -10.17 13.10 -22.93
N PHE A 459 -10.19 12.19 -21.95
CA PHE A 459 -9.41 10.96 -21.99
C PHE A 459 -9.98 9.93 -22.97
N SER A 460 -11.31 9.89 -23.19
CA SER A 460 -11.93 9.08 -24.26
C SER A 460 -11.34 9.41 -25.63
N LEU A 461 -11.22 10.69 -25.96
CA LEU A 461 -10.58 11.13 -27.20
C LEU A 461 -9.10 10.77 -27.23
N LEU A 462 -8.35 11.04 -26.17
CA LEU A 462 -6.92 10.74 -26.08
C LEU A 462 -6.64 9.23 -26.29
N PHE A 463 -7.39 8.38 -25.59
CA PHE A 463 -7.27 6.92 -25.72
C PHE A 463 -7.66 6.45 -27.12
N SER A 464 -8.69 7.07 -27.74
CA SER A 464 -9.10 6.76 -29.11
C SER A 464 -8.03 7.14 -30.13
N ILE A 465 -7.33 8.26 -29.94
CA ILE A 465 -6.19 8.67 -30.77
C ILE A 465 -5.06 7.64 -30.65
N ALA A 466 -4.67 7.29 -29.42
CA ALA A 466 -3.61 6.32 -29.17
C ALA A 466 -3.95 4.93 -29.74
N ALA A 467 -5.18 4.43 -29.52
CA ALA A 467 -5.62 3.15 -30.06
C ALA A 467 -5.66 3.15 -31.60
N THR A 468 -6.07 4.26 -32.24
CA THR A 468 -6.04 4.43 -33.70
C THR A 468 -4.61 4.41 -34.23
N TYR A 469 -3.67 5.04 -33.52
CA TYR A 469 -2.26 4.99 -33.83
C TYR A 469 -1.71 3.56 -33.77
N PHE A 470 -1.94 2.82 -32.70
CA PHE A 470 -1.47 1.44 -32.57
C PHE A 470 -2.10 0.51 -33.61
N PHE A 471 -3.40 0.68 -33.88
CA PHE A 471 -4.08 -0.09 -34.93
C PHE A 471 -3.46 0.15 -36.30
N THR A 472 -3.12 1.38 -36.60
CA THR A 472 -2.53 1.74 -37.88
C THR A 472 -1.10 1.19 -38.02
N LEU A 473 -0.28 1.27 -36.92
CA LEU A 473 1.03 0.62 -36.89
C LEU A 473 0.96 -0.89 -37.14
N ASP A 474 -0.02 -1.57 -36.52
CA ASP A 474 -0.22 -3.02 -36.72
C ASP A 474 -0.61 -3.36 -38.18
N GLN A 475 -1.40 -2.49 -38.82
CA GLN A 475 -1.73 -2.60 -40.24
C GLN A 475 -0.49 -2.39 -41.14
N PHE A 476 0.41 -1.46 -40.79
CA PHE A 476 1.66 -1.26 -41.53
C PHE A 476 2.58 -2.48 -41.44
N ARG A 477 2.70 -3.07 -40.27
CA ARG A 477 3.52 -4.27 -40.04
C ARG A 477 3.05 -5.47 -40.86
N SER A 478 1.75 -5.64 -41.04
CA SER A 478 1.18 -6.76 -41.76
C SER A 478 1.29 -6.65 -43.30
N ARG A 479 1.84 -5.53 -43.83
CA ARG A 479 2.06 -5.35 -45.28
C ARG A 479 3.38 -5.97 -45.70
N ASN A 480 3.35 -6.63 -46.86
CA ASN A 480 4.56 -7.09 -47.54
C ASN A 480 5.45 -5.88 -47.89
N GLN A 481 6.77 -5.98 -47.63
CA GLN A 481 7.77 -4.93 -47.90
C GLN A 481 7.81 -4.40 -49.32
N ASN A 482 7.18 -5.08 -50.26
CA ASN A 482 7.16 -4.73 -51.69
C ASN A 482 6.07 -3.73 -52.07
N ASP A 483 5.16 -3.35 -51.17
CA ASP A 483 3.98 -2.52 -51.49
C ASP A 483 4.04 -1.10 -50.89
N ARG A 484 5.25 -0.51 -50.87
CA ARG A 484 5.50 0.83 -50.29
C ARG A 484 4.90 2.00 -51.13
N SER A 485 4.29 1.73 -52.25
CA SER A 485 3.84 2.78 -53.20
C SER A 485 2.37 3.18 -53.07
N LEU A 486 1.58 2.57 -52.21
CA LEU A 486 0.17 2.91 -52.06
C LEU A 486 -0.02 3.92 -50.92
N ILE A 487 -0.38 5.13 -51.25
CA ILE A 487 -0.92 6.15 -50.34
C ILE A 487 -2.07 5.50 -49.57
N PHE A 488 -1.86 5.37 -48.25
CA PHE A 488 -2.84 4.74 -47.38
C PHE A 488 -3.73 5.82 -46.79
N GLU A 489 -4.91 5.98 -47.35
CA GLU A 489 -5.96 6.76 -46.70
C GLU A 489 -7.03 5.81 -46.19
N LYS A 490 -7.31 5.81 -44.89
CA LYS A 490 -8.41 5.04 -44.30
C LYS A 490 -9.23 5.91 -43.35
N SER A 491 -10.54 5.71 -43.45
CA SER A 491 -11.47 6.21 -42.45
C SER A 491 -11.68 5.13 -41.39
N LEU A 492 -11.26 5.43 -40.16
CA LEU A 492 -11.38 4.55 -38.99
C LEU A 492 -12.38 5.13 -37.99
N VAL A 493 -13.04 4.26 -37.27
CA VAL A 493 -13.97 4.59 -36.20
C VAL A 493 -13.50 3.93 -34.93
N ALA A 494 -13.21 4.74 -33.90
CA ALA A 494 -12.92 4.27 -32.55
C ALA A 494 -14.21 4.35 -31.73
N GLU A 495 -14.52 3.26 -31.07
CA GLU A 495 -15.61 3.15 -30.08
C GLU A 495 -15.01 2.90 -28.69
N VAL A 496 -15.24 3.83 -27.77
CA VAL A 496 -14.84 3.73 -26.37
C VAL A 496 -16.08 3.91 -25.51
N GLU A 497 -16.48 2.87 -24.78
CA GLU A 497 -17.75 2.81 -24.06
C GLU A 497 -18.95 3.11 -24.99
N LYS A 498 -19.55 4.29 -24.85
CA LYS A 498 -20.66 4.74 -25.70
C LYS A 498 -20.28 5.91 -26.64
N GLU A 499 -19.02 6.37 -26.56
CA GLU A 499 -18.53 7.45 -27.40
C GLU A 499 -17.92 6.93 -28.69
N ILE A 500 -18.11 7.67 -29.76
CA ILE A 500 -17.67 7.31 -31.11
C ILE A 500 -16.86 8.46 -31.71
N PHE A 501 -15.63 8.14 -32.10
CA PHE A 501 -14.71 9.09 -32.74
C PHE A 501 -14.36 8.60 -34.15
N LYS A 502 -14.41 9.52 -35.10
CA LYS A 502 -14.08 9.21 -36.51
C LYS A 502 -12.77 9.87 -36.87
N PHE A 503 -11.82 9.06 -37.33
CA PHE A 503 -10.49 9.51 -37.72
C PHE A 503 -10.24 9.23 -39.20
N LYS A 504 -9.44 10.10 -39.82
CA LYS A 504 -8.79 9.77 -41.10
C LYS A 504 -7.31 9.51 -40.82
N THR A 505 -6.79 8.43 -41.39
CA THR A 505 -5.36 8.10 -41.26
C THR A 505 -4.77 7.97 -42.66
N TYR A 506 -3.61 8.58 -42.87
CA TYR A 506 -2.87 8.53 -44.11
C TYR A 506 -1.37 8.62 -43.87
N ASP A 507 -0.60 8.14 -44.86
CA ASP A 507 0.84 8.25 -44.87
C ASP A 507 1.25 9.52 -45.63
N LYS A 508 2.16 10.30 -45.06
CA LYS A 508 2.78 11.45 -45.69
C LYS A 508 4.27 11.45 -45.41
N ASN A 509 5.08 11.15 -46.44
CA ASN A 509 6.55 11.11 -46.30
C ASN A 509 7.05 10.14 -45.20
N ASP A 510 6.56 8.93 -45.23
CA ASP A 510 6.84 7.87 -44.21
C ASP A 510 6.38 8.21 -42.79
N ASN A 511 5.59 9.27 -42.58
CA ASN A 511 4.98 9.63 -41.32
C ASN A 511 3.49 9.31 -41.29
N LEU A 512 3.06 8.61 -40.27
CA LEU A 512 1.64 8.37 -40.01
C LEU A 512 0.95 9.65 -39.55
N ILE A 513 -0.04 10.10 -40.29
CA ILE A 513 -0.87 11.25 -39.98
C ILE A 513 -2.25 10.76 -39.52
N ILE A 514 -2.73 11.30 -38.40
CA ILE A 514 -4.10 11.12 -37.92
C ILE A 514 -4.79 12.47 -37.94
N GLU A 515 -5.98 12.52 -38.59
CA GLU A 515 -6.82 13.71 -38.65
C GLU A 515 -8.13 13.48 -37.91
N PHE A 516 -8.52 14.42 -37.10
CA PHE A 516 -9.78 14.43 -36.34
C PHE A 516 -10.47 15.79 -36.53
N ASN A 517 -11.71 15.79 -37.03
CA ASN A 517 -12.51 17.00 -37.30
C ASN A 517 -11.80 18.05 -38.18
N GLY A 518 -10.93 17.63 -39.10
CA GLY A 518 -10.16 18.51 -39.98
C GLY A 518 -8.84 19.01 -39.37
N GLU A 519 -8.54 18.68 -38.13
CA GLU A 519 -7.28 19.02 -37.51
C GLU A 519 -6.30 17.83 -37.55
N VAL A 520 -5.06 18.12 -37.89
CA VAL A 520 -3.98 17.14 -37.91
C VAL A 520 -3.44 16.95 -36.50
N ILE A 521 -3.41 15.70 -36.06
CA ILE A 521 -2.82 15.28 -34.78
C ILE A 521 -1.40 14.79 -35.08
N THR A 522 -0.43 15.45 -34.47
CA THR A 522 0.98 15.03 -34.56
C THR A 522 1.26 14.00 -33.47
N ILE A 523 1.84 12.86 -33.87
CA ILE A 523 2.26 11.82 -32.93
C ILE A 523 3.72 11.49 -33.23
N ASP A 524 4.58 11.64 -32.23
CA ASP A 524 5.95 11.17 -32.26
C ASP A 524 6.13 10.06 -31.22
N SER A 525 6.74 8.94 -31.64
CA SER A 525 6.89 7.77 -30.78
C SER A 525 7.92 6.80 -31.31
N ASN A 526 8.68 6.21 -30.41
CA ASN A 526 9.55 5.07 -30.65
C ASN A 526 8.91 3.73 -30.21
N TYR A 527 7.59 3.68 -30.07
CA TYR A 527 6.87 2.51 -29.64
C TYR A 527 7.01 1.33 -30.60
N GLU A 528 7.42 0.20 -30.07
CA GLU A 528 7.46 -1.07 -30.78
C GLU A 528 6.25 -1.92 -30.42
N LEU A 529 5.56 -2.45 -31.45
CA LEU A 529 4.38 -3.31 -31.25
C LEU A 529 4.73 -4.55 -30.42
N GLY A 530 3.97 -4.75 -29.36
CA GLY A 530 4.16 -5.83 -28.40
C GLY A 530 4.77 -5.39 -27.08
N ASN A 531 5.32 -4.18 -26.99
CA ASN A 531 5.68 -3.61 -25.71
C ASN A 531 4.42 -3.29 -24.89
N PRO A 532 4.39 -3.63 -23.60
CA PRO A 532 3.20 -3.39 -22.77
C PRO A 532 3.03 -1.93 -22.36
N ILE A 533 4.05 -1.09 -22.51
CA ILE A 533 4.02 0.35 -22.26
C ILE A 533 4.36 1.09 -23.56
N ALA A 534 3.57 2.09 -23.88
CA ALA A 534 3.81 3.00 -24.99
C ALA A 534 3.93 4.43 -24.50
N SER A 535 5.02 5.11 -24.85
CA SER A 535 5.17 6.55 -24.68
C SER A 535 4.92 7.24 -26.03
N LEU A 536 3.96 8.15 -26.06
CA LEU A 536 3.57 8.92 -27.24
C LEU A 536 3.66 10.41 -26.93
N MET A 537 4.34 11.17 -27.78
CA MET A 537 4.22 12.62 -27.81
C MET A 537 3.06 12.99 -28.76
N ILE A 538 1.92 13.40 -28.18
CA ILE A 538 0.73 13.78 -28.95
C ILE A 538 0.59 15.30 -28.88
N ASN A 539 0.64 15.98 -30.02
CA ASN A 539 0.60 17.44 -30.12
C ASN A 539 1.59 18.15 -29.18
N GLY A 540 2.82 17.61 -29.07
CA GLY A 540 3.91 18.17 -28.26
C GLY A 540 3.78 17.91 -26.75
N LYS A 541 2.85 17.05 -26.32
CA LYS A 541 2.69 16.65 -24.92
C LYS A 541 2.89 15.14 -24.78
N ASP A 542 3.70 14.74 -23.79
CA ASP A 542 4.03 13.34 -23.52
C ASP A 542 2.90 12.63 -22.79
N TYR A 543 2.60 11.43 -23.26
CA TYR A 543 1.64 10.51 -22.65
C TYR A 543 2.20 9.10 -22.62
N SER A 544 1.92 8.38 -21.53
CA SER A 544 2.27 6.96 -21.38
C SER A 544 1.01 6.13 -21.18
N PHE A 545 0.91 5.01 -21.90
CA PHE A 545 -0.21 4.08 -21.84
C PHE A 545 0.28 2.67 -21.61
N LYS A 546 -0.42 1.91 -20.79
CA LYS A 546 -0.34 0.45 -20.77
C LYS A 546 -1.21 -0.06 -21.92
N VAL A 547 -0.64 -0.91 -22.78
CA VAL A 547 -1.25 -1.34 -24.02
C VAL A 547 -1.44 -2.84 -24.00
N GLU A 548 -2.68 -3.29 -24.14
CA GLU A 548 -3.04 -4.70 -24.30
C GLU A 548 -3.88 -4.84 -25.58
N ARG A 549 -3.47 -5.75 -26.48
CA ARG A 549 -4.23 -6.03 -27.69
C ARG A 549 -5.43 -6.92 -27.37
N ILE A 550 -6.61 -6.51 -27.79
CA ILE A 550 -7.84 -7.30 -27.73
C ILE A 550 -8.33 -7.66 -29.14
N ILE A 551 -9.34 -8.54 -29.25
CA ILE A 551 -9.80 -9.08 -30.53
C ILE A 551 -10.15 -7.99 -31.57
N SER A 552 -10.80 -6.90 -31.13
CA SER A 552 -11.30 -5.83 -32.03
C SER A 552 -10.64 -4.46 -31.77
N GLY A 553 -9.47 -4.42 -31.14
CA GLY A 553 -8.81 -3.16 -30.84
C GLY A 553 -7.78 -3.28 -29.72
N TYR A 554 -7.81 -2.35 -28.78
CA TYR A 554 -6.86 -2.28 -27.67
C TYR A 554 -7.56 -1.98 -26.33
N LYS A 555 -7.10 -2.60 -25.27
CA LYS A 555 -7.34 -2.14 -23.92
C LYS A 555 -6.19 -1.21 -23.55
N LEU A 556 -6.50 0.03 -23.24
CA LEU A 556 -5.54 1.01 -22.76
C LEU A 556 -5.81 1.34 -21.30
N SER A 557 -4.74 1.43 -20.52
CA SER A 557 -4.81 1.88 -19.13
C SER A 557 -3.77 2.97 -18.90
N GLY A 558 -4.13 3.94 -18.05
CA GLY A 558 -3.29 5.05 -17.67
C GLY A 558 -4.13 6.18 -17.06
N TYR A 559 -3.49 7.07 -16.33
CA TYR A 559 -4.16 8.25 -15.75
C TYR A 559 -5.32 7.90 -14.80
N GLY A 560 -5.32 6.71 -14.20
CA GLY A 560 -6.39 6.21 -13.35
C GLY A 560 -7.62 5.66 -14.10
N PHE A 561 -7.52 5.56 -15.43
CA PHE A 561 -8.56 5.01 -16.30
C PHE A 561 -8.11 3.72 -16.97
N SER A 562 -9.05 2.85 -17.29
CA SER A 562 -8.83 1.65 -18.09
C SER A 562 -10.05 1.41 -18.98
N SER A 563 -9.85 1.32 -20.30
CA SER A 563 -10.97 1.13 -21.21
C SER A 563 -10.60 0.28 -22.40
N ASN A 564 -11.60 -0.45 -22.94
CA ASN A 564 -11.51 -1.19 -24.18
C ASN A 564 -11.92 -0.29 -25.35
N ILE A 565 -10.99 -0.03 -26.25
CA ILE A 565 -11.22 0.77 -27.44
C ILE A 565 -11.31 -0.17 -28.65
N LYS A 566 -12.49 -0.25 -29.25
CA LYS A 566 -12.69 -1.01 -30.48
C LYS A 566 -12.40 -0.12 -31.67
N ILE A 567 -11.64 -0.63 -32.64
CA ILE A 567 -11.29 0.10 -33.86
C ILE A 567 -11.90 -0.62 -35.07
N TYR A 568 -12.69 0.11 -35.83
CA TYR A 568 -13.38 -0.39 -37.02
C TYR A 568 -12.99 0.40 -38.25
N SER A 569 -13.04 -0.24 -39.45
CA SER A 569 -13.25 0.51 -40.68
C SER A 569 -14.66 1.09 -40.71
N SER A 570 -14.90 2.17 -41.45
CA SER A 570 -16.24 2.78 -41.56
C SER A 570 -17.31 1.77 -41.95
N ARG A 571 -17.00 0.85 -42.88
CA ARG A 571 -17.91 -0.23 -43.29
C ARG A 571 -18.18 -1.24 -42.16
N ALA A 572 -17.15 -1.67 -41.46
CA ALA A 572 -17.30 -2.62 -40.35
C ALA A 572 -18.14 -2.00 -39.23
N PHE A 573 -17.96 -0.71 -38.96
CA PHE A 573 -18.74 0.01 -37.94
C PHE A 573 -20.24 0.06 -38.33
N GLU A 574 -20.57 0.36 -39.59
CA GLU A 574 -21.98 0.35 -40.02
C GLU A 574 -22.60 -1.05 -39.90
N LEU A 575 -21.85 -2.09 -40.21
CA LEU A 575 -22.32 -3.48 -40.06
C LEU A 575 -22.46 -3.89 -38.59
N SER A 576 -21.60 -3.39 -37.69
CA SER A 576 -21.67 -3.72 -36.27
C SER A 576 -22.98 -3.28 -35.61
N LYS A 577 -23.61 -2.22 -36.10
CA LYS A 577 -24.92 -1.74 -35.60
C LYS A 577 -26.05 -2.76 -35.78
N HIS A 578 -25.88 -3.70 -36.70
CA HIS A 578 -26.85 -4.79 -36.95
C HIS A 578 -26.56 -6.07 -36.18
N MET A 579 -25.46 -6.11 -35.42
CA MET A 579 -25.14 -7.28 -34.60
C MET A 579 -26.02 -7.31 -33.34
N ILE A 580 -26.56 -8.49 -33.04
CA ILE A 580 -27.38 -8.72 -31.84
C ILE A 580 -26.46 -8.75 -30.64
N GLU A 581 -26.74 -7.91 -29.64
CA GLU A 581 -26.07 -8.00 -28.34
C GLU A 581 -26.43 -9.33 -27.67
N LYS A 582 -25.43 -10.17 -27.44
CA LYS A 582 -25.61 -11.40 -26.66
C LYS A 582 -25.58 -11.03 -25.18
N ASN A 583 -26.75 -10.97 -24.56
CA ASN A 583 -26.84 -10.95 -23.09
C ASN A 583 -26.43 -12.34 -22.58
N TYR A 584 -25.21 -12.47 -22.09
CA TYR A 584 -24.81 -13.59 -21.26
C TYR A 584 -25.45 -13.36 -19.89
N ALA A 585 -26.63 -13.95 -19.65
CA ALA A 585 -27.13 -14.07 -18.30
C ALA A 585 -26.11 -14.93 -17.54
N LEU A 586 -25.42 -14.34 -16.57
CA LEU A 586 -24.58 -15.06 -15.63
C LEU A 586 -25.51 -15.92 -14.77
N ASN A 587 -25.75 -17.16 -15.17
CA ASN A 587 -26.40 -18.19 -14.37
C ASN A 587 -25.37 -18.81 -13.44
N ASP A 588 -24.79 -18.03 -12.56
CA ASP A 588 -23.89 -18.58 -11.55
C ASP A 588 -24.68 -19.05 -10.32
N LYS A 589 -25.22 -20.27 -10.42
CA LYS A 589 -25.75 -21.01 -9.29
C LYS A 589 -24.64 -21.53 -8.35
N ILE A 590 -23.38 -21.26 -8.67
CA ILE A 590 -22.23 -21.77 -7.95
C ILE A 590 -21.41 -20.59 -7.45
N ILE A 591 -21.25 -20.49 -6.14
CA ILE A 591 -20.30 -19.56 -5.51
C ILE A 591 -18.94 -20.22 -5.46
N ARG A 592 -17.95 -19.55 -6.03
CA ARG A 592 -16.55 -20.00 -6.08
C ARG A 592 -15.68 -19.14 -5.19
N CYS A 593 -14.59 -19.74 -4.74
CA CYS A 593 -13.57 -19.03 -3.98
C CYS A 593 -12.85 -18.01 -4.90
N PRO A 594 -12.96 -16.71 -4.64
CA PRO A 594 -12.37 -15.70 -5.53
C PRO A 594 -10.83 -15.63 -5.46
N MET A 595 -10.25 -16.18 -4.38
CA MET A 595 -8.82 -16.17 -4.11
C MET A 595 -8.42 -17.36 -3.23
N PRO A 596 -7.18 -17.84 -3.27
CA PRO A 596 -6.71 -18.88 -2.35
C PRO A 596 -6.75 -18.36 -0.90
N GLY A 597 -7.26 -19.14 0.03
CA GLY A 597 -7.35 -18.73 1.43
C GLY A 597 -7.87 -19.81 2.35
N LEU A 598 -7.90 -19.49 3.65
CA LEU A 598 -8.42 -20.35 4.71
C LEU A 598 -9.88 -19.97 5.02
N VAL A 599 -10.79 -20.91 5.04
CA VAL A 599 -12.18 -20.69 5.49
C VAL A 599 -12.19 -20.47 6.99
N ILE A 600 -12.57 -19.25 7.43
CA ILE A 600 -12.69 -18.92 8.86
C ILE A 600 -14.06 -19.33 9.39
N SER A 601 -15.13 -19.05 8.63
CA SER A 601 -16.49 -19.43 8.98
C SER A 601 -17.35 -19.63 7.75
N ILE A 602 -18.29 -20.59 7.85
CA ILE A 602 -19.42 -20.73 6.92
C ILE A 602 -20.66 -20.28 7.68
N ASP A 603 -21.29 -19.21 7.20
CA ASP A 603 -22.36 -18.50 7.90
C ASP A 603 -23.75 -18.90 7.42
N VAL A 604 -23.86 -19.94 6.57
CA VAL A 604 -25.11 -20.44 5.99
C VAL A 604 -25.21 -21.99 6.10
N VAL A 605 -26.43 -22.50 6.03
CA VAL A 605 -26.68 -23.95 6.05
C VAL A 605 -27.44 -24.41 4.81
N VAL A 606 -27.33 -25.70 4.47
CA VAL A 606 -28.07 -26.29 3.35
C VAL A 606 -29.57 -26.15 3.59
N GLY A 607 -30.32 -25.69 2.59
CA GLY A 607 -31.75 -25.41 2.65
C GLY A 607 -32.12 -24.02 3.12
N GLN A 608 -31.16 -23.19 3.52
CA GLN A 608 -31.38 -21.80 3.91
C GLN A 608 -31.69 -20.93 2.68
N GLU A 609 -32.71 -20.09 2.81
CA GLU A 609 -32.96 -19.00 1.85
C GLU A 609 -32.06 -17.79 2.19
N VAL A 610 -31.39 -17.23 1.19
CA VAL A 610 -30.56 -16.06 1.31
C VAL A 610 -30.97 -15.03 0.27
N SER A 611 -30.77 -13.75 0.61
CA SER A 611 -30.97 -12.60 -0.25
C SER A 611 -29.65 -12.08 -0.82
N ALA A 612 -29.70 -11.32 -1.91
CA ALA A 612 -28.53 -10.61 -2.41
C ALA A 612 -27.94 -9.71 -1.29
N GLY A 613 -26.64 -9.82 -1.04
CA GLY A 613 -25.93 -9.11 0.03
C GLY A 613 -25.75 -9.92 1.33
N ASP A 614 -26.46 -11.02 1.52
CA ASP A 614 -26.30 -11.85 2.72
C ASP A 614 -24.89 -12.47 2.79
N LYS A 615 -24.37 -12.58 4.01
CA LYS A 615 -23.07 -13.18 4.29
C LYS A 615 -23.17 -14.70 4.11
N LEU A 616 -22.28 -15.26 3.28
CA LEU A 616 -22.22 -16.69 3.01
C LEU A 616 -21.08 -17.39 3.78
N CYS A 617 -19.90 -16.81 3.72
CA CYS A 617 -18.72 -17.31 4.44
C CYS A 617 -17.67 -16.21 4.59
N THR A 618 -16.68 -16.45 5.47
CA THR A 618 -15.51 -15.61 5.65
C THR A 618 -14.25 -16.39 5.28
N ILE A 619 -13.40 -15.82 4.42
CA ILE A 619 -12.13 -16.41 3.99
C ILE A 619 -10.99 -15.48 4.42
N GLU A 620 -9.99 -16.02 5.12
CA GLU A 620 -8.76 -15.33 5.40
C GLU A 620 -7.75 -15.57 4.28
N ALA A 621 -7.25 -14.50 3.67
CA ALA A 621 -6.15 -14.51 2.75
C ALA A 621 -5.21 -13.36 3.08
N MET A 622 -3.89 -13.59 3.11
CA MET A 622 -2.87 -12.57 3.37
C MET A 622 -3.14 -11.75 4.65
N LYS A 623 -3.59 -12.40 5.73
CA LYS A 623 -3.97 -11.79 7.02
C LYS A 623 -5.19 -10.86 6.96
N MET A 624 -5.93 -10.87 5.87
CA MET A 624 -7.20 -10.13 5.75
C MET A 624 -8.39 -11.08 5.71
N GLU A 625 -9.40 -10.76 6.49
CA GLU A 625 -10.68 -11.46 6.47
C GLU A 625 -11.58 -10.88 5.36
N ASN A 626 -11.98 -11.72 4.43
CA ASN A 626 -12.84 -11.36 3.31
C ASN A 626 -14.18 -12.04 3.44
N VAL A 627 -15.23 -11.24 3.56
CA VAL A 627 -16.60 -11.74 3.64
C VAL A 627 -17.15 -11.96 2.24
N ILE A 628 -17.45 -13.21 1.92
CA ILE A 628 -18.12 -13.59 0.68
C ILE A 628 -19.63 -13.44 0.89
N ARG A 629 -20.26 -12.64 0.03
CA ARG A 629 -21.69 -12.34 0.07
C ARG A 629 -22.40 -12.91 -1.14
N SER A 630 -23.69 -13.17 -0.99
CA SER A 630 -24.54 -13.62 -2.10
C SER A 630 -24.72 -12.47 -3.11
N GLU A 631 -24.54 -12.75 -4.39
CA GLU A 631 -24.82 -11.80 -5.47
C GLU A 631 -26.29 -11.84 -5.91
N SER A 632 -27.01 -12.91 -5.57
CA SER A 632 -28.42 -13.13 -5.93
C SER A 632 -29.19 -13.77 -4.78
N SER A 633 -30.51 -13.65 -4.81
CA SER A 633 -31.38 -14.38 -3.87
C SER A 633 -31.57 -15.84 -4.34
N GLY A 634 -31.57 -16.78 -3.41
CA GLY A 634 -31.73 -18.20 -3.71
C GLY A 634 -31.69 -19.09 -2.47
N THR A 635 -31.84 -20.38 -2.65
CA THR A 635 -31.76 -21.37 -1.58
C THR A 635 -30.46 -22.15 -1.68
N ILE A 636 -29.73 -22.32 -0.59
CA ILE A 636 -28.48 -23.09 -0.55
C ILE A 636 -28.78 -24.57 -0.79
N LYS A 637 -28.27 -25.11 -1.88
CA LYS A 637 -28.45 -26.52 -2.26
C LYS A 637 -27.39 -27.43 -1.64
N LYS A 638 -26.14 -26.97 -1.67
CA LYS A 638 -25.00 -27.75 -1.19
C LYS A 638 -23.81 -26.84 -0.80
N ILE A 639 -23.10 -27.26 0.25
CA ILE A 639 -21.85 -26.64 0.71
C ILE A 639 -20.71 -27.65 0.50
N PHE A 640 -19.58 -27.23 -0.03
CA PHE A 640 -18.46 -28.09 -0.46
C PHE A 640 -17.20 -27.95 0.40
N CYS A 641 -17.22 -27.09 1.40
CA CYS A 641 -16.09 -26.86 2.31
C CYS A 641 -16.57 -26.70 3.76
N ASN A 642 -15.64 -26.79 4.69
CA ASN A 642 -15.86 -26.63 6.12
C ASN A 642 -14.97 -25.53 6.68
N ASP A 643 -15.27 -25.08 7.89
CA ASP A 643 -14.39 -24.18 8.65
C ASP A 643 -13.01 -24.81 8.81
N GLY A 644 -11.95 -24.05 8.54
CA GLY A 644 -10.56 -24.52 8.57
C GLY A 644 -10.03 -25.12 7.27
N ASP A 645 -10.87 -25.29 6.22
CA ASP A 645 -10.40 -25.79 4.93
C ASP A 645 -9.59 -24.72 4.18
N SER A 646 -8.52 -25.13 3.50
CA SER A 646 -7.77 -24.29 2.58
C SER A 646 -8.31 -24.45 1.17
N LEU A 647 -8.79 -23.34 0.58
CA LEU A 647 -9.39 -23.33 -0.76
C LEU A 647 -8.43 -22.71 -1.79
N ALA A 648 -8.40 -23.29 -2.98
CA ALA A 648 -7.75 -22.69 -4.14
C ALA A 648 -8.68 -21.64 -4.80
N SER A 649 -8.10 -20.76 -5.62
CA SER A 649 -8.90 -19.88 -6.48
C SER A 649 -9.82 -20.70 -7.40
N ASP A 650 -11.03 -20.20 -7.62
CA ASP A 650 -12.12 -20.85 -8.39
C ASP A 650 -12.64 -22.19 -7.82
N GLN A 651 -12.16 -22.61 -6.67
CA GLN A 651 -12.73 -23.79 -6.00
C GLN A 651 -14.15 -23.50 -5.53
N THR A 652 -15.06 -24.44 -5.74
CA THR A 652 -16.48 -24.30 -5.37
C THR A 652 -16.65 -24.26 -3.87
N ILE A 653 -17.34 -23.24 -3.35
CA ILE A 653 -17.71 -23.07 -1.94
C ILE A 653 -19.10 -23.66 -1.69
N LEU A 654 -20.09 -23.20 -2.46
CA LEU A 654 -21.48 -23.64 -2.34
C LEU A 654 -22.24 -23.53 -3.67
N GLU A 655 -23.39 -24.21 -3.74
CA GLU A 655 -24.28 -24.24 -4.89
C GLU A 655 -25.69 -23.84 -4.46
N PHE A 656 -26.36 -23.02 -5.27
CA PHE A 656 -27.75 -22.66 -5.16
C PHE A 656 -28.66 -23.66 -5.90
N SER A 657 -29.91 -23.74 -5.47
CA SER A 657 -30.95 -24.62 -6.09
C SER A 657 -31.31 -24.18 -7.52
#